data_4010c40707b2c2ddebe176b0913bfeb3
#
_entry.id   4010c40707b2c2ddebe176b0913bfeb3
#
_cell.length_a   1.000
_cell.length_b   1.000
_cell.length_c   1.000
_cell.angle_alpha   90.00
_cell.angle_beta   90.00
_cell.angle_gamma   90.00
#
_symmetry.space_group_name_H-M   'P 1'
#
loop_
_entity.id
_entity.type
_entity.pdbx_description
1 polymer ?
#
loop_
_entity_poly.entity_id
_entity_poly.type
_entity_poly.pdbx_seq_one_letter_code
_entity_poly.pdbx_strand_id
1 'polypeptide(L)'
;MKFLLLFLFTLWGSVDARYWLEDIEHRGTAPYYPDKLYPVFRNVKDFGAIGDGGSYFTRTISEGVRCIPGVCKGSTISPATVYIPAGTYLISNSLIDLYYTQIIGDPTNRPVIKASASFSKQSFGLIDGNPYLSTGSLAWNSTNVFFRQIRNLVLDTTALPPDFNAVGIHWPSSQATAITNCVFQLSTVPGNQHTGLLIEEGSGGLLNDLYFFGGGNATVLGNQQFTARNLWFSNADVAIWMTWDWGWTFKSTVFKNCRVGIKMDDSSFGVGSITILDSWFENVDVAIATTRNSSQSIRSTASLAMENVKFQNVNNVLMGPAGTDLARSAIAPVESAGHYTNWEGTFDATALYPLPFTRSQNLLDRNIYYERSKPQYEQVPGSSFISAKANGAYGDASHDDTQALNALFQYTAAKGLIAYLDAGYYMVSDTIHIPPNARIVGEALASIIMGTGPNFGDLNKPRPVVQVGRPGDVGHIEWSDTIVSTRGPTAGAVLIQYNLFAPGAPSGMWDVHARVGGFAGTYLQVPDCPAIKGTNTVNPRCLAAYMSFHVTAFAGGLFTENCWFWVADHDLEDQKYQRVSIFAGRGVLVEAQRGRIWLSASGSEHHVLYQYQLANTRDVYIGHAQTEQAYFQPIPMAQYPFPPVTALNDPNFQQDCQNDSDPAGCNIGWGMRILNSSNVAVYGAGLYSFFTNYNDTCASNKSPGYCQARTLSIEGTSAGTRFLGLTTVGTRIMVHRDGMDLAPASDNNSTFADTLALYVS
;
A
#
# COMPACT_ATOMS: atom_id res chain seq x y z
N MET A 1 -40.77 -14.79 -42.66
CA MET A 1 -41.41 -13.66 -41.95
C MET A 1 -40.30 -12.90 -41.25
N LYS A 2 -39.87 -11.77 -41.87
CA LYS A 2 -38.76 -10.93 -41.33
C LYS A 2 -39.35 -9.95 -40.34
N PHE A 3 -38.91 -10.00 -39.06
CA PHE A 3 -39.22 -8.96 -38.09
C PHE A 3 -38.17 -7.86 -38.19
N LEU A 4 -38.61 -6.69 -38.61
CA LEU A 4 -37.85 -5.43 -38.63
C LEU A 4 -37.99 -4.81 -37.22
N LEU A 5 -36.92 -4.82 -36.42
CA LEU A 5 -36.85 -4.03 -35.19
C LEU A 5 -36.46 -2.60 -35.53
N LEU A 6 -37.39 -1.68 -35.38
CA LEU A 6 -37.21 -0.25 -35.40
C LEU A 6 -36.54 0.19 -34.08
N PHE A 7 -35.29 0.59 -34.11
CA PHE A 7 -34.66 1.32 -32.99
C PHE A 7 -35.08 2.79 -33.06
N LEU A 8 -35.96 3.18 -32.15
CA LEU A 8 -36.19 4.60 -31.87
C LEU A 8 -34.99 5.11 -31.02
N PHE A 9 -34.11 5.86 -31.68
CA PHE A 9 -33.16 6.72 -30.99
C PHE A 9 -33.90 7.92 -30.41
N THR A 10 -34.22 7.88 -29.13
CA THR A 10 -34.53 9.10 -28.39
C THR A 10 -33.22 9.84 -28.15
N LEU A 11 -33.01 10.96 -28.84
CA LEU A 11 -32.02 11.97 -28.53
C LEU A 11 -32.34 12.53 -27.11
N TRP A 12 -31.85 11.90 -26.09
CA TRP A 12 -31.62 12.58 -24.84
C TRP A 12 -30.34 13.38 -25.04
N GLY A 13 -30.46 14.70 -25.02
CA GLY A 13 -29.30 15.56 -24.91
C GLY A 13 -28.52 15.15 -23.66
N SER A 14 -27.34 14.57 -23.83
CA SER A 14 -26.39 14.39 -22.76
C SER A 14 -26.05 15.80 -22.24
N VAL A 15 -26.66 16.22 -21.16
CA VAL A 15 -25.98 17.15 -20.27
C VAL A 15 -24.75 16.38 -19.83
N ASP A 16 -23.57 16.77 -20.31
CA ASP A 16 -22.30 16.26 -19.80
C ASP A 16 -22.31 16.56 -18.30
N ALA A 17 -22.74 15.57 -17.51
CA ALA A 17 -22.68 15.67 -16.07
C ALA A 17 -21.20 15.72 -15.69
N ARG A 18 -20.75 16.88 -15.21
CA ARG A 18 -19.38 17.04 -14.72
C ARG A 18 -19.12 16.05 -13.60
N TYR A 19 -17.90 15.62 -13.47
CA TYR A 19 -17.49 14.80 -12.35
C TYR A 19 -17.68 15.57 -11.02
N TRP A 20 -18.25 14.95 -10.02
CA TRP A 20 -18.63 15.60 -8.74
C TRP A 20 -17.50 16.43 -8.13
N LEU A 21 -16.23 16.01 -8.30
CA LEU A 21 -15.07 16.72 -7.76
C LEU A 21 -14.89 18.13 -8.40
N GLU A 22 -15.41 18.35 -9.61
CA GLU A 22 -15.43 19.68 -10.25
C GLU A 22 -16.62 20.54 -9.81
N ASP A 23 -17.70 19.88 -9.36
CA ASP A 23 -18.98 20.56 -9.05
C ASP A 23 -19.12 20.98 -7.59
N ILE A 24 -18.37 20.37 -6.66
CA ILE A 24 -18.45 20.72 -5.25
C ILE A 24 -17.67 21.99 -4.93
N GLU A 25 -18.05 22.69 -3.86
CA GLU A 25 -17.25 23.78 -3.30
C GLU A 25 -16.11 23.21 -2.46
N HIS A 26 -14.88 23.59 -2.75
CA HIS A 26 -13.68 23.17 -2.04
C HIS A 26 -13.36 24.10 -0.88
N ARG A 27 -13.39 23.56 0.35
CA ARG A 27 -13.13 24.28 1.61
C ARG A 27 -11.89 23.75 2.33
N GLY A 28 -11.09 22.94 1.65
CA GLY A 28 -9.87 22.36 2.18
C GLY A 28 -8.86 23.40 2.63
N THR A 29 -8.22 23.17 3.78
CA THR A 29 -7.19 24.06 4.34
C THR A 29 -5.96 23.26 4.74
N ALA A 30 -4.83 23.96 4.82
CA ALA A 30 -3.55 23.46 5.33
C ALA A 30 -3.21 24.20 6.63
N PRO A 31 -3.69 23.76 7.81
CA PRO A 31 -3.62 24.57 9.06
C PRO A 31 -2.20 24.94 9.48
N TYR A 32 -1.20 24.11 9.16
CA TYR A 32 0.21 24.36 9.51
C TYR A 32 1.02 25.03 8.40
N TYR A 33 0.40 25.27 7.23
CA TYR A 33 1.04 26.07 6.20
C TYR A 33 1.02 27.55 6.57
N PRO A 34 2.11 28.33 6.33
CA PRO A 34 2.19 29.72 6.74
C PRO A 34 1.12 30.63 6.09
N ASP A 35 0.88 30.43 4.80
CA ASP A 35 -0.16 31.16 4.08
C ASP A 35 -1.53 30.50 4.29
N LYS A 36 -2.44 31.19 4.94
CA LYS A 36 -3.80 30.68 5.23
C LYS A 36 -4.73 30.70 4.02
N LEU A 37 -4.32 31.34 2.92
CA LEU A 37 -5.04 31.35 1.64
C LEU A 37 -4.53 30.28 0.68
N TYR A 38 -3.62 29.41 1.13
CA TYR A 38 -3.06 28.34 0.33
C TYR A 38 -4.18 27.42 -0.22
N PRO A 39 -4.32 27.32 -1.58
CA PRO A 39 -5.33 26.46 -2.19
C PRO A 39 -4.89 24.99 -2.14
N VAL A 40 -5.65 24.15 -1.44
CA VAL A 40 -5.42 22.70 -1.46
C VAL A 40 -5.91 22.11 -2.78
N PHE A 41 -7.11 22.44 -3.21
CA PHE A 41 -7.66 22.03 -4.49
C PHE A 41 -7.23 22.98 -5.63
N ARG A 42 -6.88 22.41 -6.78
CA ARG A 42 -6.37 23.14 -7.95
C ARG A 42 -6.90 22.50 -9.23
N ASN A 43 -7.84 23.17 -9.90
CA ASN A 43 -8.23 22.78 -11.25
C ASN A 43 -7.23 23.36 -12.24
N VAL A 44 -6.63 22.52 -13.09
CA VAL A 44 -5.59 22.95 -14.04
C VAL A 44 -6.06 24.03 -15.02
N LYS A 45 -7.37 24.09 -15.31
CA LYS A 45 -7.96 25.12 -16.19
C LYS A 45 -7.89 26.52 -15.57
N ASP A 46 -7.96 26.64 -14.25
CA ASP A 46 -7.83 27.93 -13.56
C ASP A 46 -6.43 28.53 -13.69
N PHE A 47 -5.46 27.70 -14.08
CA PHE A 47 -4.06 28.08 -14.31
C PHE A 47 -3.70 28.16 -15.80
N GLY A 48 -4.69 28.19 -16.68
CA GLY A 48 -4.55 28.42 -18.11
C GLY A 48 -4.36 27.18 -18.97
N ALA A 49 -4.55 25.99 -18.42
CA ALA A 49 -4.58 24.76 -19.23
C ALA A 49 -5.89 24.70 -20.03
N ILE A 50 -5.83 24.55 -21.35
CA ILE A 50 -7.02 24.57 -22.20
C ILE A 50 -7.56 23.16 -22.43
N GLY A 51 -6.69 22.16 -22.63
CA GLY A 51 -7.08 20.77 -22.86
C GLY A 51 -7.56 20.51 -24.30
N ASP A 52 -7.10 21.30 -25.25
CA ASP A 52 -7.49 21.28 -26.67
C ASP A 52 -6.55 20.47 -27.58
N GLY A 53 -5.50 19.87 -27.00
CA GLY A 53 -4.46 19.13 -27.74
C GLY A 53 -3.43 20.00 -28.48
N GLY A 54 -3.53 21.32 -28.41
CA GLY A 54 -2.63 22.26 -29.07
C GLY A 54 -1.86 23.20 -28.16
N SER A 55 -2.32 23.37 -26.92
CA SER A 55 -1.75 24.32 -25.96
C SER A 55 -0.88 23.61 -24.92
N TYR A 56 0.26 24.22 -24.59
CA TYR A 56 1.22 23.66 -23.65
C TYR A 56 0.84 23.93 -22.19
N PHE A 57 0.98 22.91 -21.33
CA PHE A 57 0.65 22.97 -19.92
C PHE A 57 1.83 22.53 -19.04
N THR A 58 2.37 23.43 -18.20
CA THR A 58 3.46 23.11 -17.26
C THR A 58 3.41 23.87 -15.92
N ARG A 59 2.45 24.78 -15.73
CA ARG A 59 2.52 25.78 -14.63
C ARG A 59 1.76 25.47 -13.33
N THR A 60 0.80 24.56 -13.32
CA THR A 60 -0.20 24.43 -12.23
C THR A 60 0.31 23.76 -10.98
N ILE A 61 1.30 22.87 -11.09
CA ILE A 61 1.72 22.02 -9.98
C ILE A 61 2.61 22.77 -8.99
N SER A 62 3.28 23.84 -9.41
CA SER A 62 4.36 24.51 -8.67
C SER A 62 3.97 25.79 -7.91
N GLU A 63 2.70 26.26 -7.94
CA GLU A 63 2.34 27.48 -7.23
C GLU A 63 2.29 27.33 -5.71
N GLY A 64 2.87 28.31 -5.03
CA GLY A 64 3.09 28.33 -3.58
C GLY A 64 4.46 27.79 -3.18
N VAL A 65 4.85 28.03 -1.94
CA VAL A 65 6.09 27.47 -1.38
C VAL A 65 5.84 26.03 -0.99
N ARG A 66 5.89 25.12 -1.97
CA ARG A 66 5.74 23.67 -1.77
C ARG A 66 7.11 23.02 -1.56
N CYS A 67 7.11 21.75 -1.14
CA CYS A 67 8.33 20.97 -1.07
C CYS A 67 8.83 20.67 -2.49
N ILE A 68 9.71 21.52 -3.01
CA ILE A 68 10.24 21.42 -4.35
C ILE A 68 11.57 20.64 -4.39
N PRO A 69 11.88 19.97 -5.51
CA PRO A 69 13.11 19.22 -5.71
C PRO A 69 14.38 20.02 -5.37
N GLY A 70 15.29 19.42 -4.58
CA GLY A 70 16.57 20.01 -4.22
C GLY A 70 16.55 21.12 -3.17
N VAL A 71 15.35 21.60 -2.74
CA VAL A 71 15.21 22.62 -1.71
C VAL A 71 14.68 22.04 -0.39
N CYS A 72 13.73 21.10 -0.49
CA CYS A 72 13.09 20.44 0.64
C CYS A 72 13.24 18.94 0.51
N LYS A 73 13.53 18.24 1.61
CA LYS A 73 13.67 16.79 1.61
C LYS A 73 12.37 16.03 1.79
N GLY A 74 11.36 16.64 2.37
CA GLY A 74 10.02 16.10 2.60
C GLY A 74 9.20 17.08 3.44
N SER A 75 7.89 17.10 3.25
CA SER A 75 6.96 17.84 4.09
C SER A 75 5.51 17.47 3.79
N THR A 76 4.69 17.40 4.82
CA THR A 76 3.26 17.16 4.72
C THR A 76 2.39 18.35 5.15
N ILE A 77 2.97 19.56 5.25
CA ILE A 77 2.22 20.78 5.60
C ILE A 77 1.56 21.47 4.39
N SER A 78 1.94 21.09 3.15
CA SER A 78 1.43 21.70 1.91
C SER A 78 0.78 20.67 0.98
N PRO A 79 -0.34 20.03 1.39
CA PRO A 79 -1.04 19.06 0.55
C PRO A 79 -1.63 19.73 -0.68
N ALA A 80 -1.76 18.99 -1.79
CA ALA A 80 -2.49 19.47 -2.94
C ALA A 80 -3.26 18.36 -3.66
N THR A 81 -4.47 18.68 -4.10
CA THR A 81 -5.21 17.94 -5.13
C THR A 81 -5.12 18.72 -6.43
N VAL A 82 -4.46 18.17 -7.42
CA VAL A 82 -4.38 18.72 -8.78
C VAL A 82 -5.40 17.99 -9.63
N TYR A 83 -6.52 18.64 -9.93
CA TYR A 83 -7.58 18.08 -10.74
C TYR A 83 -7.39 18.44 -12.23
N ILE A 84 -7.45 17.43 -13.09
CA ILE A 84 -7.32 17.58 -14.53
C ILE A 84 -8.66 17.19 -15.19
N PRO A 85 -9.48 18.15 -15.63
CA PRO A 85 -10.71 17.89 -16.36
C PRO A 85 -10.48 17.18 -17.68
N ALA A 86 -11.53 16.58 -18.24
CA ALA A 86 -11.49 15.97 -19.56
C ALA A 86 -10.88 16.87 -20.63
N GLY A 87 -10.05 16.32 -21.50
CA GLY A 87 -9.33 17.01 -22.55
C GLY A 87 -8.01 16.36 -22.91
N THR A 88 -7.35 16.91 -23.96
CA THR A 88 -5.99 16.48 -24.33
C THR A 88 -5.01 17.61 -24.02
N TYR A 89 -4.05 17.33 -23.15
CA TYR A 89 -3.05 18.27 -22.67
C TYR A 89 -1.70 17.94 -23.27
N LEU A 90 -1.25 18.77 -24.22
CA LEU A 90 0.04 18.61 -24.88
C LEU A 90 1.15 19.17 -23.99
N ILE A 91 2.20 18.39 -23.75
CA ILE A 91 3.35 18.80 -22.94
C ILE A 91 4.68 18.63 -23.68
N SER A 92 5.62 19.54 -23.44
CA SER A 92 6.97 19.51 -24.03
C SER A 92 8.07 19.19 -23.01
N ASN A 93 7.72 19.12 -21.72
CA ASN A 93 8.59 18.77 -20.62
C ASN A 93 7.80 17.99 -19.56
N SER A 94 8.49 17.29 -18.65
CA SER A 94 7.87 16.56 -17.55
C SER A 94 7.01 17.47 -16.66
N LEU A 95 5.89 16.92 -16.21
CA LEU A 95 5.15 17.45 -15.07
C LEU A 95 5.78 16.85 -13.81
N ILE A 96 6.33 17.71 -12.95
CA ILE A 96 6.92 17.24 -11.68
C ILE A 96 5.81 17.07 -10.66
N ASP A 97 5.62 15.84 -10.18
CA ASP A 97 4.70 15.55 -9.09
C ASP A 97 5.36 15.86 -7.75
N LEU A 98 5.02 17.01 -7.19
CA LEU A 98 5.63 17.48 -5.94
C LEU A 98 5.22 16.63 -4.74
N TYR A 99 6.02 16.66 -3.70
CA TYR A 99 5.75 15.94 -2.46
C TYR A 99 4.33 16.25 -1.92
N TYR A 100 3.62 15.22 -1.43
CA TYR A 100 2.28 15.30 -0.87
C TYR A 100 1.22 15.84 -1.87
N THR A 101 1.26 15.35 -3.10
CA THR A 101 0.31 15.73 -4.16
C THR A 101 -0.55 14.55 -4.60
N GLN A 102 -1.81 14.84 -4.90
CA GLN A 102 -2.74 13.94 -5.57
C GLN A 102 -3.05 14.48 -6.95
N ILE A 103 -2.66 13.78 -8.02
CA ILE A 103 -3.03 14.14 -9.41
C ILE A 103 -4.25 13.30 -9.79
N ILE A 104 -5.36 13.96 -10.08
CA ILE A 104 -6.65 13.29 -10.29
C ILE A 104 -7.27 13.77 -11.60
N GLY A 105 -7.42 12.89 -12.57
CA GLY A 105 -8.19 13.13 -13.78
C GLY A 105 -9.69 12.84 -13.61
N ASP A 106 -10.49 13.33 -14.54
CA ASP A 106 -11.91 12.98 -14.65
C ASP A 106 -12.06 11.49 -15.00
N PRO A 107 -12.66 10.64 -14.14
CA PRO A 107 -12.80 9.21 -14.42
C PRO A 107 -13.83 8.91 -15.51
N THR A 108 -14.77 9.82 -15.78
CA THR A 108 -15.84 9.65 -16.79
C THR A 108 -15.31 9.81 -18.20
N ASN A 109 -14.33 10.71 -18.38
CA ASN A 109 -13.62 10.96 -19.63
C ASN A 109 -12.16 11.32 -19.32
N ARG A 110 -11.32 10.31 -19.16
CA ARG A 110 -9.95 10.48 -18.68
C ARG A 110 -9.17 11.47 -19.52
N PRO A 111 -8.58 12.53 -18.92
CA PRO A 111 -7.73 13.46 -19.64
C PRO A 111 -6.49 12.77 -20.18
N VAL A 112 -6.07 13.19 -21.37
CA VAL A 112 -4.88 12.68 -22.06
C VAL A 112 -3.72 13.63 -21.83
N ILE A 113 -2.68 13.15 -21.15
CA ILE A 113 -1.38 13.84 -21.09
C ILE A 113 -0.52 13.31 -22.22
N LYS A 114 -0.29 14.16 -23.23
CA LYS A 114 0.35 13.76 -24.49
C LYS A 114 1.71 14.43 -24.66
N ALA A 115 2.72 13.63 -24.98
CA ALA A 115 4.01 14.17 -25.41
C ALA A 115 3.85 14.94 -26.73
N SER A 116 4.44 16.14 -26.83
CA SER A 116 4.64 16.79 -28.12
C SER A 116 5.76 16.12 -28.90
N ALA A 117 5.79 16.28 -30.23
CA ALA A 117 6.90 15.79 -31.05
C ALA A 117 8.24 16.46 -30.70
N SER A 118 8.23 17.61 -30.00
CA SER A 118 9.40 18.32 -29.48
C SER A 118 9.62 18.11 -28.00
N PHE A 119 9.10 17.03 -27.41
CA PHE A 119 9.29 16.71 -26.00
C PHE A 119 10.78 16.65 -25.66
N SER A 120 11.16 17.26 -24.54
CA SER A 120 12.56 17.41 -24.16
C SER A 120 13.22 16.07 -23.86
N LYS A 121 14.37 15.81 -24.47
CA LYS A 121 15.22 14.63 -24.16
C LYS A 121 15.83 14.67 -22.77
N GLN A 122 15.80 15.81 -22.09
CA GLN A 122 16.28 15.98 -20.73
C GLN A 122 15.18 15.71 -19.69
N SER A 123 13.93 15.60 -20.13
CA SER A 123 12.79 15.27 -19.29
C SER A 123 12.71 13.78 -19.05
N PHE A 124 12.40 13.39 -17.81
CA PHE A 124 12.34 12.00 -17.39
C PHE A 124 10.88 11.62 -17.05
N GLY A 125 10.16 11.08 -18.04
CA GLY A 125 8.74 10.78 -17.95
C GLY A 125 7.81 11.95 -18.32
N LEU A 126 6.57 11.64 -18.72
CA LEU A 126 5.52 12.66 -18.87
C LEU A 126 5.16 13.22 -17.50
N ILE A 127 5.07 12.35 -16.48
CA ILE A 127 4.98 12.72 -15.08
C ILE A 127 6.23 12.15 -14.39
N ASP A 128 6.97 13.02 -13.68
CA ASP A 128 8.14 12.66 -12.92
C ASP A 128 7.86 12.83 -11.43
N GLY A 129 7.74 11.70 -10.74
CA GLY A 129 7.39 11.63 -9.32
C GLY A 129 8.58 11.85 -8.37
N ASN A 130 9.82 11.76 -8.86
CA ASN A 130 11.02 12.00 -8.04
C ASN A 130 12.22 12.32 -8.94
N PRO A 131 12.34 13.57 -9.42
CA PRO A 131 13.33 13.91 -10.43
C PRO A 131 14.77 13.79 -9.94
N TYR A 132 15.66 13.42 -10.85
CA TYR A 132 17.09 13.44 -10.59
C TYR A 132 17.61 14.87 -10.52
N LEU A 133 18.40 15.15 -9.51
CA LEU A 133 19.13 16.40 -9.35
C LEU A 133 20.41 16.40 -10.22
N SER A 134 21.02 17.56 -10.40
CA SER A 134 22.30 17.69 -11.13
C SER A 134 23.45 16.86 -10.52
N THR A 135 23.28 16.43 -9.27
CA THR A 135 24.20 15.52 -8.56
C THR A 135 24.06 14.06 -8.97
N GLY A 136 23.03 13.72 -9.74
CA GLY A 136 22.68 12.33 -10.12
C GLY A 136 21.89 11.57 -9.05
N SER A 137 21.54 12.21 -7.92
CA SER A 137 20.66 11.63 -6.90
C SER A 137 19.20 12.02 -7.12
N LEU A 138 18.28 11.21 -6.65
CA LEU A 138 16.86 11.58 -6.60
C LEU A 138 16.64 12.78 -5.67
N ALA A 139 15.63 13.59 -5.98
CA ALA A 139 15.32 14.82 -5.24
C ALA A 139 14.89 14.53 -3.79
N TRP A 140 14.13 13.47 -3.61
CA TRP A 140 13.70 12.96 -2.31
C TRP A 140 14.22 11.54 -2.11
N ASN A 141 14.49 11.17 -0.86
CA ASN A 141 14.83 9.79 -0.53
C ASN A 141 13.63 8.90 -0.90
N SER A 142 13.82 7.98 -1.84
CA SER A 142 12.76 7.14 -2.42
C SER A 142 11.99 6.31 -1.38
N THR A 143 12.62 5.98 -0.24
CA THR A 143 11.98 5.27 0.88
C THR A 143 11.20 6.19 1.84
N ASN A 144 11.14 7.50 1.57
CA ASN A 144 10.42 8.48 2.39
C ASN A 144 9.42 9.33 1.58
N VAL A 145 9.05 8.89 0.38
CA VAL A 145 8.11 9.61 -0.48
C VAL A 145 6.71 9.02 -0.31
N PHE A 146 5.96 9.52 0.66
CA PHE A 146 4.67 9.02 1.10
C PHE A 146 3.48 9.87 0.64
N PHE A 147 2.26 9.31 0.78
CA PHE A 147 0.98 10.01 0.64
C PHE A 147 0.79 10.71 -0.71
N ARG A 148 1.04 10.01 -1.81
CA ARG A 148 0.84 10.52 -3.17
C ARG A 148 -0.01 9.58 -4.01
N GLN A 149 -0.78 10.15 -4.92
CA GLN A 149 -1.60 9.37 -5.86
C GLN A 149 -1.60 10.00 -7.25
N ILE A 150 -1.61 9.15 -8.28
CA ILE A 150 -1.95 9.51 -9.66
C ILE A 150 -3.11 8.64 -10.07
N ARG A 151 -4.22 9.24 -10.52
CA ARG A 151 -5.37 8.46 -10.97
C ARG A 151 -6.12 9.08 -12.14
N ASN A 152 -6.76 8.21 -12.95
CA ASN A 152 -7.68 8.58 -14.02
C ASN A 152 -7.02 9.34 -15.17
N LEU A 153 -5.86 8.94 -15.63
CA LEU A 153 -5.14 9.59 -16.73
C LEU A 153 -4.92 8.65 -17.92
N VAL A 154 -4.77 9.24 -19.09
CA VAL A 154 -4.16 8.59 -20.25
C VAL A 154 -2.79 9.22 -20.48
N LEU A 155 -1.72 8.43 -20.47
CA LEU A 155 -0.34 8.85 -20.75
C LEU A 155 -0.01 8.42 -22.19
N ASP A 156 0.16 9.39 -23.10
CA ASP A 156 0.34 9.13 -24.53
C ASP A 156 1.73 9.58 -25.00
N THR A 157 2.60 8.61 -25.30
CA THR A 157 3.94 8.83 -25.87
C THR A 157 4.01 8.58 -27.37
N THR A 158 2.90 8.25 -28.03
CA THR A 158 2.87 7.77 -29.43
C THR A 158 3.33 8.80 -30.47
N ALA A 159 3.38 10.10 -30.12
CA ALA A 159 3.91 11.14 -30.96
C ALA A 159 5.45 11.21 -31.01
N LEU A 160 6.11 10.49 -30.11
CA LEU A 160 7.57 10.40 -30.06
C LEU A 160 8.09 9.29 -30.99
N PRO A 161 9.30 9.45 -31.56
CA PRO A 161 9.91 8.40 -32.36
C PRO A 161 10.09 7.09 -31.59
N PRO A 162 10.02 5.92 -32.24
CA PRO A 162 10.17 4.64 -31.55
C PRO A 162 11.52 4.45 -30.81
N ASP A 163 12.58 5.09 -31.27
CA ASP A 163 13.91 5.09 -30.68
C ASP A 163 14.11 6.16 -29.57
N PHE A 164 13.09 6.95 -29.29
CA PHE A 164 13.10 7.88 -28.16
C PHE A 164 12.91 7.11 -26.87
N ASN A 165 13.78 7.32 -25.88
CA ASN A 165 13.63 6.73 -24.55
C ASN A 165 12.50 7.42 -23.78
N ALA A 166 11.26 7.12 -24.17
CA ALA A 166 10.07 7.72 -23.60
C ALA A 166 9.63 6.98 -22.34
N VAL A 167 9.29 7.72 -21.29
CA VAL A 167 8.69 7.19 -20.07
C VAL A 167 7.34 7.86 -19.82
N GLY A 168 6.28 7.08 -19.52
CA GLY A 168 4.99 7.63 -19.16
C GLY A 168 5.02 8.25 -17.77
N ILE A 169 5.24 7.42 -16.74
CA ILE A 169 5.39 7.87 -15.35
C ILE A 169 6.69 7.31 -14.77
N HIS A 170 7.48 8.18 -14.14
CA HIS A 170 8.61 7.84 -13.29
C HIS A 170 8.17 7.92 -11.82
N TRP A 171 8.27 6.80 -11.05
CA TRP A 171 7.61 6.67 -9.75
C TRP A 171 8.44 6.01 -8.65
N PRO A 172 9.62 6.51 -8.32
CA PRO A 172 10.31 6.11 -7.08
C PRO A 172 9.53 6.61 -5.87
N SER A 173 8.91 5.69 -5.12
CA SER A 173 7.97 6.06 -4.06
C SER A 173 7.88 4.98 -2.98
N SER A 174 7.14 5.29 -1.92
CA SER A 174 7.03 4.51 -0.70
C SER A 174 5.58 4.21 -0.33
N GLN A 175 5.33 3.81 0.89
CA GLN A 175 4.03 3.44 1.43
C GLN A 175 2.99 4.58 1.28
N ALA A 176 1.72 4.23 1.31
CA ALA A 176 0.59 5.14 1.11
C ALA A 176 0.65 5.90 -0.21
N THR A 177 1.21 5.27 -1.26
CA THR A 177 1.22 5.79 -2.62
C THR A 177 0.50 4.87 -3.58
N ALA A 178 -0.11 5.44 -4.64
CA ALA A 178 -0.83 4.63 -5.62
C ALA A 178 -0.83 5.27 -7.02
N ILE A 179 -0.80 4.39 -8.05
CA ILE A 179 -1.20 4.74 -9.42
C ILE A 179 -2.42 3.89 -9.77
N THR A 180 -3.54 4.56 -10.08
CA THR A 180 -4.84 3.88 -10.22
C THR A 180 -5.58 4.34 -11.47
N ASN A 181 -6.24 3.40 -12.16
CA ASN A 181 -7.16 3.68 -13.27
C ASN A 181 -6.52 4.53 -14.38
N CYS A 182 -5.25 4.23 -14.74
CA CYS A 182 -4.51 4.91 -15.80
C CYS A 182 -4.32 4.03 -17.03
N VAL A 183 -4.20 4.68 -18.19
CA VAL A 183 -3.96 4.05 -19.48
C VAL A 183 -2.64 4.56 -20.04
N PHE A 184 -1.77 3.68 -20.51
CA PHE A 184 -0.51 3.99 -21.13
C PHE A 184 -0.57 3.64 -22.62
N GLN A 185 -0.50 4.64 -23.49
CA GLN A 185 -0.46 4.49 -24.95
C GLN A 185 0.98 4.68 -25.43
N LEU A 186 1.60 3.59 -25.83
CA LEU A 186 3.02 3.51 -26.16
C LEU A 186 3.19 3.09 -27.63
N SER A 187 4.41 3.23 -28.16
CA SER A 187 4.73 2.73 -29.50
C SER A 187 4.57 1.20 -29.58
N THR A 188 3.99 0.72 -30.68
CA THR A 188 3.91 -0.72 -31.02
C THR A 188 4.91 -1.14 -32.07
N VAL A 189 5.80 -0.24 -32.50
CA VAL A 189 6.85 -0.56 -33.48
C VAL A 189 7.85 -1.52 -32.83
N PRO A 190 8.19 -2.66 -33.48
CA PRO A 190 9.17 -3.59 -32.93
C PRO A 190 10.52 -2.92 -32.63
N GLY A 191 11.08 -3.22 -31.45
CA GLY A 191 12.34 -2.66 -30.99
C GLY A 191 12.26 -1.20 -30.51
N ASN A 192 11.04 -0.69 -30.27
CA ASN A 192 10.88 0.65 -29.69
C ASN A 192 11.43 0.70 -28.25
N GLN A 193 11.71 1.94 -27.79
CA GLN A 193 12.26 2.19 -26.45
C GLN A 193 11.26 2.87 -25.49
N HIS A 194 9.96 2.81 -25.80
CA HIS A 194 8.94 3.39 -24.95
C HIS A 194 8.68 2.52 -23.72
N THR A 195 8.64 3.16 -22.55
CA THR A 195 8.27 2.59 -21.25
C THR A 195 7.04 3.31 -20.69
N GLY A 196 6.03 2.58 -20.25
CA GLY A 196 4.84 3.18 -19.64
C GLY A 196 5.11 3.63 -18.22
N LEU A 197 5.63 2.73 -17.38
CA LEU A 197 5.91 2.99 -15.98
C LEU A 197 7.33 2.56 -15.64
N LEU A 198 8.07 3.46 -14.99
CA LEU A 198 9.40 3.19 -14.46
C LEU A 198 9.40 3.41 -12.94
N ILE A 199 9.77 2.36 -12.21
CA ILE A 199 10.05 2.37 -10.77
C ILE A 199 11.42 1.72 -10.60
N GLU A 200 12.42 2.45 -10.14
CA GLU A 200 13.76 1.90 -9.92
C GLU A 200 14.18 1.81 -8.47
N GLU A 201 13.45 2.51 -7.58
CA GLU A 201 13.73 2.54 -6.14
C GLU A 201 12.45 2.73 -5.33
N GLY A 202 12.54 2.52 -4.01
CA GLY A 202 11.48 2.82 -3.04
C GLY A 202 11.14 1.64 -2.13
N SER A 203 10.08 1.82 -1.33
CA SER A 203 9.72 0.87 -0.27
C SER A 203 8.23 0.54 -0.21
N GLY A 204 7.53 0.52 -1.32
CA GLY A 204 6.14 0.06 -1.38
C GLY A 204 5.20 0.96 -2.16
N GLY A 205 3.94 0.55 -2.22
CA GLY A 205 2.87 1.24 -2.92
C GLY A 205 1.87 0.29 -3.57
N LEU A 206 0.92 0.87 -4.29
CA LEU A 206 -0.13 0.15 -5.01
C LEU A 206 -0.17 0.56 -6.48
N LEU A 207 -0.21 -0.44 -7.37
CA LEU A 207 -0.57 -0.27 -8.78
C LEU A 207 -1.89 -1.02 -9.02
N ASN A 208 -2.94 -0.32 -9.42
CA ASN A 208 -4.19 -1.00 -9.74
C ASN A 208 -4.97 -0.38 -10.89
N ASP A 209 -5.73 -1.24 -11.58
CA ASP A 209 -6.58 -0.83 -12.69
C ASP A 209 -5.79 -0.10 -13.80
N LEU A 210 -4.63 -0.66 -14.21
CA LEU A 210 -3.75 -0.05 -15.21
C LEU A 210 -3.78 -0.82 -16.52
N TYR A 211 -3.77 -0.07 -17.64
CA TYR A 211 -3.84 -0.61 -19.00
C TYR A 211 -2.65 -0.13 -19.81
N PHE A 212 -1.84 -1.06 -20.33
CA PHE A 212 -0.65 -0.79 -21.13
C PHE A 212 -0.85 -1.29 -22.56
N PHE A 213 -0.71 -0.41 -23.53
CA PHE A 213 -0.81 -0.72 -24.97
C PHE A 213 0.53 -0.40 -25.63
N GLY A 214 1.24 -1.44 -26.11
CA GLY A 214 2.57 -1.30 -26.70
C GLY A 214 3.69 -1.24 -25.67
N GLY A 215 4.83 -0.70 -26.10
CA GLY A 215 6.05 -0.54 -25.31
C GLY A 215 7.14 -1.54 -25.65
N GLY A 216 8.38 -1.11 -25.70
CA GLY A 216 9.56 -1.98 -25.68
C GLY A 216 9.65 -2.70 -24.32
N ASN A 217 9.50 -1.94 -23.25
CA ASN A 217 9.16 -2.46 -21.94
C ASN A 217 7.93 -1.70 -21.46
N ALA A 218 6.76 -2.36 -21.38
CA ALA A 218 5.57 -1.64 -20.91
C ALA A 218 5.75 -1.13 -19.48
N THR A 219 6.45 -1.91 -18.63
CA THR A 219 6.91 -1.46 -17.32
C THR A 219 8.35 -1.92 -17.04
N VAL A 220 9.10 -1.10 -16.30
CA VAL A 220 10.40 -1.42 -15.70
C VAL A 220 10.27 -1.19 -14.20
N LEU A 221 10.42 -2.24 -13.41
CA LEU A 221 10.07 -2.24 -12.00
C LEU A 221 11.23 -2.71 -11.12
N GLY A 222 11.58 -1.90 -10.13
CA GLY A 222 12.57 -2.20 -9.09
C GLY A 222 12.20 -1.45 -7.81
N ASN A 223 11.85 -2.19 -6.74
CA ASN A 223 11.43 -1.63 -5.45
C ASN A 223 11.47 -2.74 -4.40
N GLN A 224 11.57 -2.40 -3.13
CA GLN A 224 11.60 -3.40 -2.06
C GLN A 224 10.39 -4.33 -2.13
N GLN A 225 9.18 -3.76 -2.14
CA GLN A 225 7.92 -4.51 -2.22
C GLN A 225 6.82 -3.67 -2.84
N PHE A 226 5.90 -4.31 -3.53
CA PHE A 226 4.74 -3.64 -4.12
C PHE A 226 3.57 -4.60 -4.30
N THR A 227 2.36 -4.06 -4.30
CA THR A 227 1.17 -4.78 -4.73
C THR A 227 0.70 -4.25 -6.08
N ALA A 228 0.50 -5.14 -7.04
CA ALA A 228 -0.02 -4.82 -8.36
C ALA A 228 -1.29 -5.65 -8.61
N ARG A 229 -2.41 -4.99 -8.90
CA ARG A 229 -3.70 -5.62 -9.06
C ARG A 229 -4.44 -5.11 -10.31
N ASN A 230 -5.07 -6.03 -11.05
CA ASN A 230 -5.85 -5.69 -12.25
C ASN A 230 -5.04 -4.87 -13.26
N LEU A 231 -3.88 -5.41 -13.66
CA LEU A 231 -3.05 -4.86 -14.73
C LEU A 231 -3.35 -5.57 -16.04
N TRP A 232 -3.43 -4.81 -17.12
CA TRP A 232 -3.65 -5.32 -18.47
C TRP A 232 -2.54 -4.88 -19.40
N PHE A 233 -1.81 -5.82 -19.98
CA PHE A 233 -0.76 -5.59 -20.96
C PHE A 233 -1.20 -6.12 -22.33
N SER A 234 -1.01 -5.32 -23.39
CA SER A 234 -1.34 -5.71 -24.75
C SER A 234 -0.29 -5.21 -25.74
N ASN A 235 0.21 -6.12 -26.61
CA ASN A 235 1.13 -5.82 -27.70
C ASN A 235 2.47 -5.20 -27.25
N ALA A 236 2.94 -5.50 -26.05
CA ALA A 236 4.26 -5.11 -25.57
C ALA A 236 5.33 -6.10 -26.03
N ASP A 237 6.56 -5.65 -26.24
CA ASP A 237 7.68 -6.58 -26.39
C ASP A 237 7.95 -7.27 -25.06
N VAL A 238 8.22 -6.54 -24.00
CA VAL A 238 8.27 -7.04 -22.62
C VAL A 238 7.19 -6.33 -21.80
N ALA A 239 6.24 -7.07 -21.23
CA ALA A 239 5.18 -6.45 -20.45
C ALA A 239 5.71 -5.95 -19.08
N ILE A 240 6.42 -6.79 -18.34
CA ILE A 240 7.03 -6.44 -17.05
C ILE A 240 8.50 -6.84 -17.09
N TRP A 241 9.38 -5.86 -16.89
CA TRP A 241 10.79 -6.09 -16.61
C TRP A 241 11.08 -5.78 -15.15
N MET A 242 11.26 -6.85 -14.34
CA MET A 242 11.68 -6.75 -12.94
C MET A 242 13.20 -6.60 -12.88
N THR A 243 13.67 -5.46 -12.41
CA THR A 243 15.10 -5.19 -12.29
C THR A 243 15.67 -5.64 -10.95
N TRP A 244 14.90 -5.47 -9.88
CA TRP A 244 15.19 -5.99 -8.55
C TRP A 244 13.97 -5.94 -7.65
N ASP A 245 13.90 -6.78 -6.65
CA ASP A 245 12.91 -6.70 -5.57
C ASP A 245 13.36 -7.51 -4.34
N TRP A 246 12.59 -7.33 -3.26
CA TRP A 246 12.54 -8.29 -2.15
C TRP A 246 11.30 -9.16 -2.29
N GLY A 247 10.15 -8.56 -2.63
CA GLY A 247 8.93 -9.31 -2.90
C GLY A 247 7.83 -8.47 -3.54
N TRP A 248 7.33 -8.91 -4.70
CA TRP A 248 6.19 -8.29 -5.39
C TRP A 248 5.02 -9.26 -5.52
N THR A 249 3.81 -8.72 -5.41
CA THR A 249 2.57 -9.48 -5.58
C THR A 249 1.77 -8.94 -6.76
N PHE A 250 1.55 -9.79 -7.77
CA PHE A 250 0.72 -9.50 -8.93
C PHE A 250 -0.58 -10.30 -8.85
N LYS A 251 -1.72 -9.61 -8.86
CA LYS A 251 -3.05 -10.24 -8.82
C LYS A 251 -3.91 -9.77 -9.98
N SER A 252 -4.68 -10.69 -10.58
CA SER A 252 -5.61 -10.37 -11.67
C SER A 252 -4.93 -9.64 -12.84
N THR A 253 -3.70 -10.07 -13.19
CA THR A 253 -2.92 -9.48 -14.28
C THR A 253 -3.14 -10.26 -15.57
N VAL A 254 -3.36 -9.54 -16.67
CA VAL A 254 -3.59 -10.11 -18.00
C VAL A 254 -2.47 -9.68 -18.94
N PHE A 255 -1.84 -10.68 -19.56
CA PHE A 255 -0.82 -10.51 -20.59
C PHE A 255 -1.36 -11.01 -21.92
N LYS A 256 -1.48 -10.13 -22.91
CA LYS A 256 -2.05 -10.47 -24.20
C LYS A 256 -1.17 -10.02 -25.37
N ASN A 257 -0.84 -10.96 -26.27
CA ASN A 257 -0.03 -10.68 -27.47
C ASN A 257 1.32 -10.01 -27.11
N CYS A 258 1.97 -10.41 -26.04
CA CYS A 258 3.29 -9.94 -25.65
C CYS A 258 4.35 -10.98 -26.03
N ARG A 259 5.58 -10.54 -26.37
CA ARG A 259 6.66 -11.49 -26.59
C ARG A 259 7.09 -12.10 -25.25
N VAL A 260 7.31 -11.28 -24.22
CA VAL A 260 7.62 -11.73 -22.85
C VAL A 260 6.60 -11.12 -21.88
N GLY A 261 6.01 -11.96 -21.03
CA GLY A 261 5.12 -11.51 -19.97
C GLY A 261 5.90 -10.87 -18.83
N ILE A 262 6.69 -11.63 -18.10
CA ILE A 262 7.53 -11.15 -17.00
C ILE A 262 8.98 -11.55 -17.28
N LYS A 263 9.90 -10.59 -17.24
CA LYS A 263 11.34 -10.80 -17.32
C LYS A 263 11.99 -10.44 -15.99
N MET A 264 12.67 -11.37 -15.34
CA MET A 264 13.51 -11.13 -14.16
C MET A 264 14.92 -10.78 -14.59
N ASP A 265 15.54 -9.78 -13.95
CA ASP A 265 16.93 -9.40 -14.19
C ASP A 265 17.88 -10.12 -13.24
N ASP A 266 19.14 -10.28 -13.67
CA ASP A 266 20.24 -10.89 -12.91
C ASP A 266 21.25 -9.85 -12.40
N SER A 267 20.84 -8.59 -12.32
CA SER A 267 21.65 -7.50 -11.79
C SER A 267 22.15 -7.79 -10.36
N SER A 268 23.11 -7.03 -9.91
CA SER A 268 23.73 -7.20 -8.58
C SER A 268 22.73 -7.11 -7.41
N PHE A 269 21.60 -6.43 -7.60
CA PHE A 269 20.52 -6.37 -6.62
C PHE A 269 19.57 -7.57 -6.73
N GLY A 270 19.32 -8.07 -7.93
CA GLY A 270 18.57 -9.27 -8.25
C GLY A 270 17.09 -9.25 -7.84
N VAL A 271 16.31 -10.12 -8.47
CA VAL A 271 14.91 -10.35 -8.11
C VAL A 271 14.85 -11.36 -6.96
N GLY A 272 14.24 -10.98 -5.84
CA GLY A 272 14.07 -11.83 -4.66
C GLY A 272 12.89 -12.77 -4.80
N SER A 273 11.67 -12.23 -4.93
CA SER A 273 10.43 -13.02 -4.92
C SER A 273 9.29 -12.38 -5.71
N ILE A 274 8.67 -13.16 -6.59
CA ILE A 274 7.44 -12.78 -7.30
C ILE A 274 6.32 -13.74 -6.93
N THR A 275 5.18 -13.19 -6.53
CA THR A 275 3.93 -13.93 -6.30
C THR A 275 2.90 -13.51 -7.35
N ILE A 276 2.32 -14.48 -8.08
CA ILE A 276 1.32 -14.23 -9.12
C ILE A 276 0.06 -15.02 -8.80
N LEU A 277 -1.08 -14.36 -8.76
CA LEU A 277 -2.35 -15.02 -8.49
C LEU A 277 -3.48 -14.49 -9.38
N ASP A 278 -4.45 -15.37 -9.68
CA ASP A 278 -5.65 -15.04 -10.47
C ASP A 278 -5.34 -14.37 -11.81
N SER A 279 -4.27 -14.78 -12.49
CA SER A 279 -3.70 -14.09 -13.65
C SER A 279 -3.79 -14.92 -14.92
N TRP A 280 -3.62 -14.28 -16.08
CA TRP A 280 -3.80 -14.94 -17.37
C TRP A 280 -2.78 -14.46 -18.40
N PHE A 281 -2.15 -15.43 -19.07
CA PHE A 281 -1.27 -15.25 -20.23
C PHE A 281 -1.95 -15.78 -21.48
N GLU A 282 -2.14 -14.95 -22.51
CA GLU A 282 -2.79 -15.28 -23.78
C GLU A 282 -1.94 -14.81 -24.95
N ASN A 283 -1.55 -15.74 -25.85
CA ASN A 283 -0.70 -15.48 -27.01
C ASN A 283 0.63 -14.80 -26.58
N VAL A 284 1.35 -15.42 -25.67
CA VAL A 284 2.63 -14.94 -25.14
C VAL A 284 3.72 -15.96 -25.49
N ASP A 285 4.84 -15.52 -26.03
CA ASP A 285 5.91 -16.44 -26.40
C ASP A 285 6.60 -17.02 -25.15
N VAL A 286 7.02 -16.14 -24.22
CA VAL A 286 7.58 -16.54 -22.93
C VAL A 286 6.75 -15.89 -21.83
N ALA A 287 6.04 -16.71 -21.02
CA ALA A 287 5.25 -16.13 -19.94
C ALA A 287 6.15 -15.54 -18.85
N ILE A 288 7.15 -16.29 -18.37
CA ILE A 288 8.09 -15.85 -17.35
C ILE A 288 9.50 -16.24 -17.76
N ALA A 289 10.37 -15.26 -17.95
CA ALA A 289 11.82 -15.45 -18.10
C ALA A 289 12.48 -15.22 -16.73
N THR A 290 13.07 -16.29 -16.16
CA THR A 290 13.70 -16.25 -14.84
C THR A 290 15.23 -16.36 -14.98
N THR A 291 15.95 -15.81 -14.01
CA THR A 291 17.40 -15.99 -13.86
C THR A 291 17.77 -17.26 -13.10
N ARG A 292 16.77 -17.96 -12.56
CA ARG A 292 16.98 -19.16 -11.75
C ARG A 292 17.56 -20.31 -12.57
N ASN A 293 18.61 -20.93 -12.05
CA ASN A 293 19.19 -22.14 -12.62
C ASN A 293 19.70 -23.07 -11.49
N SER A 294 19.98 -24.33 -11.84
CA SER A 294 20.42 -25.36 -10.88
C SER A 294 21.81 -25.14 -10.28
N SER A 295 22.58 -24.19 -10.82
CA SER A 295 23.96 -23.90 -10.41
C SER A 295 24.11 -22.62 -9.59
N GLN A 296 23.01 -21.97 -9.25
CA GLN A 296 23.07 -20.74 -8.44
C GLN A 296 23.58 -21.02 -7.04
N SER A 297 24.54 -20.20 -6.61
CA SER A 297 25.09 -20.24 -5.25
C SER A 297 24.12 -19.65 -4.20
N ILE A 298 23.24 -18.75 -4.61
CA ILE A 298 22.17 -18.15 -3.78
C ILE A 298 20.88 -18.90 -4.06
N ARG A 299 20.45 -19.72 -3.13
CA ARG A 299 19.38 -20.69 -3.32
C ARG A 299 17.98 -20.08 -3.50
N SER A 300 17.67 -19.00 -2.80
CA SER A 300 16.32 -18.42 -2.76
C SER A 300 16.08 -17.26 -3.73
N THR A 301 17.09 -16.82 -4.49
CA THR A 301 16.95 -15.77 -5.50
C THR A 301 15.99 -16.18 -6.61
N ALA A 302 15.27 -15.22 -7.18
CA ALA A 302 14.26 -15.41 -8.22
C ALA A 302 13.18 -16.45 -7.82
N SER A 303 12.76 -16.40 -6.55
CA SER A 303 11.64 -17.22 -6.08
C SER A 303 10.35 -16.83 -6.78
N LEU A 304 9.57 -17.84 -7.16
CA LEU A 304 8.30 -17.67 -7.86
C LEU A 304 7.23 -18.52 -7.20
N ALA A 305 6.10 -17.91 -6.86
CA ALA A 305 4.91 -18.62 -6.43
C ALA A 305 3.72 -18.19 -7.27
N MET A 306 2.95 -19.16 -7.76
CA MET A 306 1.78 -18.93 -8.60
C MET A 306 0.56 -19.66 -8.06
N GLU A 307 -0.60 -19.00 -8.07
CA GLU A 307 -1.86 -19.64 -7.75
C GLU A 307 -2.97 -19.20 -8.70
N ASN A 308 -3.69 -20.16 -9.31
CA ASN A 308 -4.77 -19.91 -10.26
C ASN A 308 -4.31 -19.04 -11.45
N VAL A 309 -3.19 -19.38 -12.06
CA VAL A 309 -2.66 -18.72 -13.26
C VAL A 309 -3.00 -19.55 -14.48
N LYS A 310 -3.48 -18.91 -15.55
CA LYS A 310 -3.90 -19.57 -16.80
C LYS A 310 -2.97 -19.22 -17.93
N PHE A 311 -2.62 -20.23 -18.74
CA PHE A 311 -1.77 -20.10 -19.92
C PHE A 311 -2.54 -20.59 -21.15
N GLN A 312 -2.71 -19.71 -22.15
CA GLN A 312 -3.37 -20.01 -23.40
C GLN A 312 -2.50 -19.57 -24.57
N ASN A 313 -2.12 -20.48 -25.46
CA ASN A 313 -1.20 -20.21 -26.56
C ASN A 313 0.12 -19.58 -26.06
N VAL A 314 0.74 -20.21 -25.08
CA VAL A 314 2.02 -19.83 -24.49
C VAL A 314 3.05 -20.90 -24.89
N ASN A 315 4.16 -20.49 -25.54
CA ASN A 315 5.18 -21.43 -25.99
C ASN A 315 6.04 -21.92 -24.82
N ASN A 316 6.46 -20.99 -23.93
CA ASN A 316 7.27 -21.30 -22.76
C ASN A 316 6.65 -20.67 -21.51
N VAL A 317 6.24 -21.49 -20.54
CA VAL A 317 5.65 -21.00 -19.30
C VAL A 317 6.71 -20.43 -18.37
N LEU A 318 7.80 -21.15 -18.13
CA LEU A 318 8.93 -20.68 -17.34
C LEU A 318 10.23 -21.00 -18.09
N MET A 319 10.95 -19.97 -18.49
CA MET A 319 12.20 -20.10 -19.24
C MET A 319 13.38 -19.62 -18.39
N GLY A 320 14.33 -20.51 -18.14
CA GLY A 320 15.57 -20.21 -17.43
C GLY A 320 16.63 -19.57 -18.34
N PRO A 321 17.82 -19.31 -17.80
CA PRO A 321 18.98 -18.81 -18.56
C PRO A 321 19.33 -19.71 -19.73
N ALA A 322 19.85 -19.12 -20.81
CA ALA A 322 20.19 -19.83 -22.05
C ALA A 322 19.03 -20.57 -22.74
N GLY A 323 17.79 -20.16 -22.48
CA GLY A 323 16.61 -20.71 -23.14
C GLY A 323 16.19 -22.10 -22.64
N THR A 324 16.65 -22.51 -21.46
CA THR A 324 16.21 -23.79 -20.86
C THR A 324 14.76 -23.70 -20.40
N ASP A 325 13.92 -24.63 -20.88
CA ASP A 325 12.55 -24.76 -20.40
C ASP A 325 12.53 -25.40 -19.01
N LEU A 326 12.05 -24.66 -18.01
CA LEU A 326 11.90 -25.11 -16.62
C LEU A 326 10.44 -25.44 -16.28
N ALA A 327 9.50 -25.25 -17.23
CA ALA A 327 8.11 -25.50 -16.96
C ALA A 327 7.81 -27.00 -16.92
N ARG A 328 7.00 -27.36 -15.94
CA ARG A 328 6.20 -28.56 -15.98
C ARG A 328 4.75 -28.11 -15.90
N SER A 329 4.03 -28.27 -16.97
CA SER A 329 2.58 -28.07 -16.97
C SER A 329 1.97 -29.00 -15.93
N ALA A 330 1.66 -28.47 -14.77
CA ALA A 330 0.93 -29.18 -13.75
C ALA A 330 -0.44 -28.51 -13.57
N ILE A 331 -1.47 -29.31 -13.51
CA ILE A 331 -2.81 -28.87 -13.15
C ILE A 331 -2.88 -28.87 -11.63
N ALA A 332 -2.13 -27.97 -11.00
CA ALA A 332 -2.20 -27.77 -9.56
C ALA A 332 -2.70 -26.36 -9.23
N PRO A 333 -3.48 -26.19 -8.16
CA PRO A 333 -3.95 -24.86 -7.78
C PRO A 333 -2.80 -23.92 -7.38
N VAL A 334 -1.66 -24.44 -6.93
CA VAL A 334 -0.47 -23.68 -6.56
C VAL A 334 0.77 -24.32 -7.17
N GLU A 335 1.65 -23.50 -7.74
CA GLU A 335 2.95 -23.90 -8.27
C GLU A 335 4.04 -22.98 -7.70
N SER A 336 5.19 -23.51 -7.35
CA SER A 336 6.30 -22.77 -6.79
C SER A 336 7.64 -23.22 -7.37
N ALA A 337 8.54 -22.27 -7.62
CA ALA A 337 9.95 -22.48 -7.86
C ALA A 337 10.73 -21.65 -6.85
N GLY A 338 11.60 -22.26 -6.05
CA GLY A 338 12.32 -21.62 -4.97
C GLY A 338 12.32 -22.47 -3.71
N HIS A 339 12.65 -21.86 -2.58
CA HIS A 339 12.57 -22.53 -1.29
C HIS A 339 11.14 -22.52 -0.74
N TYR A 340 10.72 -23.62 -0.15
CA TYR A 340 9.49 -23.68 0.60
C TYR A 340 9.67 -24.48 1.89
N THR A 341 8.87 -24.16 2.90
CA THR A 341 8.89 -24.80 4.20
C THR A 341 7.50 -25.32 4.56
N ASN A 342 7.46 -26.54 5.06
CA ASN A 342 6.29 -27.12 5.69
C ASN A 342 6.70 -27.70 7.08
N TRP A 343 5.80 -28.42 7.70
CA TRP A 343 6.05 -29.07 9.00
C TRP A 343 7.28 -30.00 9.02
N GLU A 344 7.64 -30.59 7.88
CA GLU A 344 8.72 -31.56 7.77
C GLU A 344 10.09 -30.91 7.49
N GLY A 345 10.13 -29.61 7.18
CA GLY A 345 11.37 -28.87 6.94
C GLY A 345 11.31 -27.96 5.72
N THR A 346 12.47 -27.47 5.31
CA THR A 346 12.65 -26.60 4.14
C THR A 346 13.12 -27.41 2.94
N PHE A 347 12.50 -27.18 1.79
CA PHE A 347 12.73 -27.90 0.53
C PHE A 347 13.11 -26.91 -0.57
N ASP A 348 13.78 -27.40 -1.59
CA ASP A 348 14.20 -26.62 -2.77
C ASP A 348 13.55 -27.15 -4.06
N ALA A 349 12.98 -26.25 -4.85
CA ALA A 349 12.42 -26.56 -6.16
C ALA A 349 13.08 -25.68 -7.24
N THR A 350 13.83 -26.28 -8.14
CA THR A 350 14.51 -25.58 -9.25
C THR A 350 13.57 -25.29 -10.42
N ALA A 351 12.52 -26.07 -10.59
CA ALA A 351 11.45 -25.90 -11.58
C ALA A 351 10.10 -25.74 -10.87
N LEU A 352 9.05 -25.40 -11.61
CA LEU A 352 7.70 -25.33 -11.06
C LEU A 352 7.28 -26.67 -10.47
N TYR A 353 6.96 -26.65 -9.19
CA TYR A 353 6.51 -27.80 -8.43
C TYR A 353 5.07 -27.57 -7.95
N PRO A 354 4.14 -28.46 -8.33
CA PRO A 354 2.73 -28.31 -7.96
C PRO A 354 2.46 -28.71 -6.51
N LEU A 355 1.61 -27.93 -5.85
CA LEU A 355 1.20 -28.17 -4.48
C LEU A 355 -0.33 -28.22 -4.37
N PRO A 356 -0.91 -29.22 -3.69
CA PRO A 356 -2.35 -29.42 -3.61
C PRO A 356 -2.97 -28.54 -2.52
N PHE A 357 -3.36 -27.30 -2.85
CA PHE A 357 -4.11 -26.44 -1.94
C PHE A 357 -5.52 -26.19 -2.42
N THR A 358 -6.41 -25.98 -1.44
CA THR A 358 -7.76 -25.51 -1.69
C THR A 358 -7.92 -24.09 -1.13
N ARG A 359 -8.60 -23.24 -1.89
CA ARG A 359 -8.99 -21.90 -1.47
C ARG A 359 -10.26 -21.93 -0.64
N SER A 360 -10.33 -21.16 0.42
CA SER A 360 -11.60 -20.95 1.12
C SER A 360 -12.61 -20.25 0.22
N GLN A 361 -13.73 -20.89 -0.03
CA GLN A 361 -14.80 -20.34 -0.87
C GLN A 361 -15.39 -19.03 -0.32
N ASN A 362 -15.27 -18.81 1.00
CA ASN A 362 -15.71 -17.58 1.64
C ASN A 362 -14.90 -16.35 1.24
N LEU A 363 -13.69 -16.55 0.70
CA LEU A 363 -12.80 -15.49 0.25
C LEU A 363 -12.89 -15.21 -1.25
N LEU A 364 -13.66 -16.01 -1.99
CA LEU A 364 -13.69 -15.91 -3.45
C LEU A 364 -14.95 -15.19 -3.95
N ASP A 365 -14.78 -14.46 -5.05
CA ASP A 365 -15.83 -14.05 -5.97
C ASP A 365 -15.52 -14.66 -7.35
N ARG A 366 -16.43 -15.46 -7.91
CA ARG A 366 -16.26 -16.11 -9.22
C ARG A 366 -14.92 -16.82 -9.41
N ASN A 367 -14.48 -17.56 -8.38
CA ASN A 367 -13.23 -18.32 -8.33
C ASN A 367 -11.92 -17.51 -8.29
N ILE A 368 -11.98 -16.20 -8.09
CA ILE A 368 -10.82 -15.36 -7.75
C ILE A 368 -10.99 -14.80 -6.33
N TYR A 369 -9.91 -14.44 -5.67
CA TYR A 369 -10.03 -13.71 -4.41
C TYR A 369 -10.74 -12.40 -4.64
N TYR A 370 -11.71 -12.11 -3.76
CA TYR A 370 -12.50 -10.88 -3.84
C TYR A 370 -11.60 -9.65 -3.93
N GLU A 371 -11.95 -8.75 -4.82
CA GLU A 371 -11.30 -7.46 -5.01
C GLU A 371 -12.34 -6.42 -5.43
N ARG A 372 -12.09 -5.19 -5.08
CA ARG A 372 -12.94 -4.07 -5.46
C ARG A 372 -12.12 -2.80 -5.58
N SER A 373 -12.23 -2.11 -6.71
CA SER A 373 -11.60 -0.81 -6.91
C SER A 373 -12.26 0.26 -6.05
N LYS A 374 -11.46 1.26 -5.65
CA LYS A 374 -11.93 2.45 -4.91
C LYS A 374 -13.12 3.08 -5.64
N PRO A 375 -14.27 3.28 -5.00
CA PRO A 375 -15.40 3.96 -5.60
C PRO A 375 -15.04 5.41 -5.96
N GLN A 376 -15.29 5.79 -7.19
CA GLN A 376 -15.06 7.16 -7.65
C GLN A 376 -16.36 7.95 -7.82
N TYR A 377 -17.50 7.28 -7.66
CA TYR A 377 -18.84 7.87 -7.71
C TYR A 377 -19.13 8.67 -8.98
N GLU A 378 -18.69 8.18 -10.14
CA GLU A 378 -18.73 8.86 -11.44
C GLU A 378 -20.14 9.32 -11.86
N GLN A 379 -21.17 8.60 -11.42
CA GLN A 379 -22.57 8.88 -11.76
C GLN A 379 -23.31 9.62 -10.63
N VAL A 380 -22.62 10.02 -9.56
CA VAL A 380 -23.24 10.68 -8.42
C VAL A 380 -23.06 12.20 -8.56
N PRO A 381 -24.15 13.00 -8.52
CA PRO A 381 -24.04 14.45 -8.65
C PRO A 381 -23.33 15.07 -7.44
N GLY A 382 -22.62 16.19 -7.64
CA GLY A 382 -21.89 16.91 -6.59
C GLY A 382 -22.78 17.29 -5.39
N SER A 383 -24.08 17.53 -5.61
CA SER A 383 -25.05 17.81 -4.54
C SER A 383 -25.27 16.66 -3.55
N SER A 384 -24.82 15.45 -3.87
CA SER A 384 -24.86 14.31 -2.95
C SER A 384 -23.68 14.26 -1.98
N PHE A 385 -22.68 15.11 -2.19
CA PHE A 385 -21.50 15.22 -1.32
C PHE A 385 -21.71 16.33 -0.31
N ILE A 386 -21.65 15.99 0.96
CA ILE A 386 -21.93 16.90 2.07
C ILE A 386 -20.59 17.25 2.75
N SER A 387 -20.10 18.45 2.52
CA SER A 387 -18.85 18.96 3.10
C SER A 387 -18.93 19.02 4.63
N ALA A 388 -17.92 18.52 5.30
CA ALA A 388 -17.81 18.58 6.75
C ALA A 388 -17.71 20.04 7.23
N LYS A 389 -16.90 20.86 6.56
CA LYS A 389 -16.71 22.26 6.92
C LYS A 389 -17.94 23.12 6.66
N ALA A 390 -18.69 22.84 5.60
CA ALA A 390 -19.98 23.50 5.35
C ALA A 390 -21.05 23.15 6.39
N ASN A 391 -20.87 22.04 7.13
CA ASN A 391 -21.82 21.53 8.12
C ASN A 391 -21.29 21.58 9.56
N GLY A 392 -20.46 22.57 9.85
CA GLY A 392 -20.07 22.97 11.21
C GLY A 392 -18.80 22.34 11.75
N ALA A 393 -18.10 21.51 10.98
CA ALA A 393 -16.74 21.08 11.36
C ALA A 393 -15.74 22.16 10.96
N TYR A 394 -14.75 22.41 11.81
CA TYR A 394 -13.71 23.43 11.57
C TYR A 394 -12.53 22.84 10.77
N GLY A 395 -12.04 21.69 11.16
CA GLY A 395 -10.86 21.05 10.53
C GLY A 395 -9.62 21.95 10.56
N ASP A 396 -9.48 22.80 11.60
CA ASP A 396 -8.47 23.85 11.70
C ASP A 396 -7.35 23.55 12.70
N ALA A 397 -7.29 22.32 13.20
CA ALA A 397 -6.33 21.86 14.21
C ALA A 397 -6.50 22.49 15.61
N SER A 398 -7.60 23.20 15.89
CA SER A 398 -7.82 23.89 17.15
C SER A 398 -9.16 23.60 17.81
N HIS A 399 -10.24 23.58 17.06
CA HIS A 399 -11.58 23.33 17.57
C HIS A 399 -11.90 21.83 17.68
N ASP A 400 -12.78 21.47 18.61
CA ASP A 400 -13.27 20.10 18.76
C ASP A 400 -14.39 19.82 17.76
N ASP A 401 -14.13 18.97 16.80
CA ASP A 401 -15.04 18.59 15.73
C ASP A 401 -15.85 17.32 16.03
N THR A 402 -15.76 16.76 17.26
CA THR A 402 -16.42 15.51 17.64
C THR A 402 -17.91 15.50 17.34
N GLN A 403 -18.62 16.53 17.75
CA GLN A 403 -20.07 16.62 17.57
C GLN A 403 -20.45 16.82 16.09
N ALA A 404 -19.72 17.66 15.38
CA ALA A 404 -19.99 17.97 13.97
C ALA A 404 -19.79 16.74 13.07
N LEU A 405 -18.69 16.00 13.27
CA LEU A 405 -18.42 14.79 12.49
C LEU A 405 -19.43 13.66 12.79
N ASN A 406 -19.78 13.44 14.07
CA ASN A 406 -20.80 12.45 14.42
C ASN A 406 -22.15 12.79 13.80
N ALA A 407 -22.58 14.05 13.81
CA ALA A 407 -23.81 14.52 13.18
C ALA A 407 -23.78 14.34 11.66
N LEU A 408 -22.65 14.69 11.02
CA LEU A 408 -22.47 14.52 9.58
C LEU A 408 -22.60 13.05 9.15
N PHE A 409 -21.89 12.13 9.80
CA PHE A 409 -21.92 10.71 9.42
C PHE A 409 -23.28 10.08 9.67
N GLN A 410 -23.96 10.43 10.76
CA GLN A 410 -25.33 10.01 11.04
C GLN A 410 -26.30 10.50 9.96
N TYR A 411 -26.20 11.79 9.60
CA TYR A 411 -27.09 12.41 8.61
C TYR A 411 -26.88 11.81 7.21
N THR A 412 -25.64 11.74 6.74
CA THR A 412 -25.32 11.25 5.39
C THR A 412 -25.66 9.78 5.21
N ALA A 413 -25.38 8.94 6.21
CA ALA A 413 -25.74 7.52 6.17
C ALA A 413 -27.27 7.31 6.13
N ALA A 414 -28.02 8.06 6.96
CA ALA A 414 -29.48 7.97 6.98
C ALA A 414 -30.15 8.44 5.68
N LYS A 415 -29.50 9.32 4.92
CA LYS A 415 -30.01 9.90 3.66
C LYS A 415 -29.43 9.23 2.41
N GLY A 416 -28.48 8.30 2.55
CA GLY A 416 -27.77 7.71 1.42
C GLY A 416 -26.88 8.72 0.68
N LEU A 417 -26.42 9.76 1.36
CA LEU A 417 -25.48 10.78 0.87
C LEU A 417 -24.03 10.37 1.16
N ILE A 418 -23.08 11.17 0.70
CA ILE A 418 -21.65 10.94 0.90
C ILE A 418 -21.10 12.04 1.80
N ALA A 419 -20.45 11.68 2.89
CA ALA A 419 -19.73 12.63 3.73
C ALA A 419 -18.40 12.98 3.04
N TYR A 420 -18.19 14.23 2.75
CA TYR A 420 -16.94 14.73 2.20
C TYR A 420 -16.16 15.45 3.29
N LEU A 421 -15.01 14.91 3.62
CA LEU A 421 -14.08 15.52 4.58
C LEU A 421 -13.12 16.39 3.80
N ASP A 422 -13.36 17.69 3.80
CA ASP A 422 -12.43 18.67 3.24
C ASP A 422 -11.06 18.52 3.90
N ALA A 423 -9.98 18.84 3.19
CA ALA A 423 -8.64 18.81 3.78
C ALA A 423 -8.57 19.70 5.03
N GLY A 424 -7.97 19.17 6.09
CA GLY A 424 -7.85 19.82 7.39
C GLY A 424 -7.61 18.84 8.52
N TYR A 425 -7.39 19.36 9.72
CA TYR A 425 -7.13 18.59 10.93
C TYR A 425 -8.33 18.67 11.86
N TYR A 426 -9.14 17.63 11.88
CA TYR A 426 -10.36 17.53 12.70
C TYR A 426 -9.98 16.99 14.08
N MET A 427 -9.87 17.87 15.06
CA MET A 427 -9.59 17.48 16.43
C MET A 427 -10.82 16.84 17.05
N VAL A 428 -10.65 15.68 17.70
CA VAL A 428 -11.75 14.98 18.35
C VAL A 428 -11.37 14.61 19.80
N SER A 429 -12.21 14.99 20.74
CA SER A 429 -12.01 14.74 22.17
C SER A 429 -12.73 13.46 22.66
N ASP A 430 -13.58 12.87 21.85
CA ASP A 430 -14.29 11.62 22.09
C ASP A 430 -14.49 10.82 20.79
N THR A 431 -15.01 9.61 20.89
CA THR A 431 -15.20 8.67 19.80
C THR A 431 -16.09 9.22 18.68
N ILE A 432 -15.61 9.10 17.43
CA ILE A 432 -16.38 9.30 16.23
C ILE A 432 -17.01 7.96 15.81
N HIS A 433 -18.32 7.97 15.59
CA HIS A 433 -19.07 6.79 15.14
C HIS A 433 -19.37 6.85 13.65
N ILE A 434 -18.92 5.85 12.90
CA ILE A 434 -19.30 5.62 11.51
C ILE A 434 -20.42 4.58 11.51
N PRO A 435 -21.68 4.98 11.24
CA PRO A 435 -22.82 4.04 11.25
C PRO A 435 -22.83 3.13 10.01
N PRO A 436 -23.60 2.03 10.01
CA PRO A 436 -23.85 1.23 8.82
C PRO A 436 -24.35 2.09 7.65
N ASN A 437 -23.97 1.73 6.42
CA ASN A 437 -24.27 2.41 5.17
C ASN A 437 -23.62 3.79 4.99
N ALA A 438 -22.71 4.18 5.83
CA ALA A 438 -21.92 5.40 5.63
C ALA A 438 -21.02 5.30 4.38
N ARG A 439 -20.93 6.41 3.64
CA ARG A 439 -19.97 6.61 2.55
C ARG A 439 -19.18 7.87 2.88
N ILE A 440 -17.84 7.75 2.93
CA ILE A 440 -16.94 8.82 3.36
C ILE A 440 -15.81 8.94 2.37
N VAL A 441 -15.53 10.16 1.92
CA VAL A 441 -14.42 10.50 1.03
C VAL A 441 -13.63 11.66 1.64
N GLY A 442 -12.32 11.50 1.76
CA GLY A 442 -11.40 12.55 2.17
C GLY A 442 -10.82 13.33 0.98
N GLU A 443 -10.15 14.42 1.27
CA GLU A 443 -9.48 15.27 0.29
C GLU A 443 -7.95 15.18 0.44
N ALA A 444 -7.25 14.92 -0.64
CA ALA A 444 -5.78 15.03 -0.78
C ALA A 444 -4.96 14.16 0.21
N LEU A 445 -5.52 13.09 0.81
CA LEU A 445 -4.93 12.41 1.96
C LEU A 445 -4.53 13.39 3.09
N ALA A 446 -5.21 14.52 3.16
CA ALA A 446 -5.00 15.59 4.12
C ALA A 446 -6.23 15.85 4.99
N SER A 447 -7.24 14.98 4.91
CA SER A 447 -8.38 14.93 5.82
C SER A 447 -7.98 14.07 7.02
N ILE A 448 -7.56 14.72 8.12
CA ILE A 448 -6.95 14.05 9.27
C ILE A 448 -7.89 14.13 10.47
N ILE A 449 -8.40 12.99 10.93
CA ILE A 449 -9.14 12.85 12.19
C ILE A 449 -8.13 12.61 13.30
N MET A 450 -8.03 13.51 14.27
CA MET A 450 -6.97 13.51 15.27
C MET A 450 -7.52 13.42 16.70
N GLY A 451 -7.39 12.22 17.32
CA GLY A 451 -7.77 12.00 18.70
C GLY A 451 -6.89 12.81 19.67
N THR A 452 -7.53 13.49 20.63
CA THR A 452 -6.83 14.32 21.62
C THR A 452 -7.57 14.35 22.96
N GLY A 453 -6.86 14.71 24.02
CA GLY A 453 -7.45 14.96 25.33
C GLY A 453 -7.51 13.72 26.24
N PRO A 454 -8.03 13.89 27.47
CA PRO A 454 -7.92 12.91 28.54
C PRO A 454 -8.70 11.60 28.28
N ASN A 455 -9.75 11.65 27.44
CA ASN A 455 -10.53 10.46 27.11
C ASN A 455 -9.72 9.38 26.40
N PHE A 456 -8.65 9.74 25.73
CA PHE A 456 -7.73 8.84 25.03
C PHE A 456 -6.42 8.61 25.80
N GLY A 457 -6.25 9.20 26.98
CA GLY A 457 -5.00 9.13 27.73
C GLY A 457 -4.83 7.89 28.61
N ASP A 458 -5.92 7.21 29.01
CA ASP A 458 -5.89 6.12 29.99
C ASP A 458 -5.60 4.77 29.31
N LEU A 459 -4.39 4.26 29.48
CA LEU A 459 -3.95 2.96 29.01
C LEU A 459 -4.83 1.79 29.50
N ASN A 460 -5.44 1.91 30.70
CA ASN A 460 -6.28 0.88 31.30
C ASN A 460 -7.74 0.93 30.85
N LYS A 461 -8.12 1.99 30.11
CA LYS A 461 -9.47 2.19 29.56
C LYS A 461 -9.40 2.62 28.11
N PRO A 462 -8.86 1.77 27.22
CA PRO A 462 -8.69 2.13 25.83
C PRO A 462 -10.03 2.45 25.15
N ARG A 463 -10.02 3.48 24.31
CA ARG A 463 -11.20 3.97 23.59
C ARG A 463 -10.90 4.18 22.10
N PRO A 464 -11.82 3.84 21.20
CA PRO A 464 -11.65 4.12 19.78
C PRO A 464 -11.71 5.64 19.48
N VAL A 465 -10.78 6.12 18.67
CA VAL A 465 -10.89 7.45 18.03
C VAL A 465 -12.00 7.40 17.00
N VAL A 466 -11.95 6.41 16.10
CA VAL A 466 -13.01 6.12 15.12
C VAL A 466 -13.55 4.70 15.35
N GLN A 467 -14.85 4.59 15.56
CA GLN A 467 -15.55 3.33 15.70
C GLN A 467 -16.49 3.09 14.52
N VAL A 468 -16.22 2.07 13.72
CA VAL A 468 -17.05 1.66 12.58
C VAL A 468 -18.03 0.60 13.01
N GLY A 469 -19.30 0.96 13.07
CA GLY A 469 -20.37 0.15 13.64
C GLY A 469 -20.20 -0.08 15.16
N ARG A 470 -21.27 -0.42 15.82
CA ARG A 470 -21.27 -0.91 17.20
C ARG A 470 -21.21 -2.44 17.20
N PRO A 471 -20.76 -3.08 18.28
CA PRO A 471 -20.86 -4.52 18.42
C PRO A 471 -22.29 -5.02 18.11
N GLY A 472 -22.43 -5.88 17.08
CA GLY A 472 -23.71 -6.42 16.63
C GLY A 472 -24.36 -5.68 15.47
N ASP A 473 -23.88 -4.52 15.05
CA ASP A 473 -24.39 -3.82 13.87
C ASP A 473 -24.13 -4.63 12.59
N VAL A 474 -25.11 -4.59 11.69
CA VAL A 474 -25.09 -5.26 10.38
C VAL A 474 -25.21 -4.23 9.27
N GLY A 475 -24.38 -4.33 8.25
CA GLY A 475 -24.35 -3.43 7.09
C GLY A 475 -22.96 -3.32 6.51
N HIS A 476 -22.75 -2.38 5.61
CA HIS A 476 -21.44 -2.13 5.00
C HIS A 476 -21.15 -0.63 4.97
N ILE A 477 -19.90 -0.28 4.79
CA ILE A 477 -19.45 1.10 4.57
C ILE A 477 -18.54 1.20 3.35
N GLU A 478 -18.36 2.42 2.86
CA GLU A 478 -17.31 2.81 1.92
C GLU A 478 -16.57 4.02 2.52
N TRP A 479 -15.25 3.86 2.72
CA TRP A 479 -14.45 4.91 3.34
C TRP A 479 -13.12 5.05 2.61
N SER A 480 -12.76 6.26 2.16
CA SER A 480 -11.54 6.50 1.39
C SER A 480 -10.81 7.80 1.72
N ASP A 481 -9.52 7.82 1.42
CA ASP A 481 -8.64 9.00 1.34
C ASP A 481 -8.56 9.81 2.66
N THR A 482 -8.47 9.15 3.82
CA THR A 482 -8.39 9.80 5.13
C THR A 482 -7.25 9.27 5.99
N ILE A 483 -6.79 10.09 6.92
CA ILE A 483 -5.82 9.71 7.94
C ILE A 483 -6.47 9.79 9.32
N VAL A 484 -6.28 8.76 10.14
CA VAL A 484 -6.59 8.80 11.58
C VAL A 484 -5.29 8.91 12.36
N SER A 485 -5.24 9.83 13.32
CA SER A 485 -4.03 10.17 14.07
C SER A 485 -4.34 10.50 15.52
N THR A 486 -3.30 10.87 16.27
CA THR A 486 -3.41 11.33 17.66
C THR A 486 -2.53 12.56 17.91
N ARG A 487 -2.89 13.35 18.96
CA ARG A 487 -2.11 14.48 19.41
C ARG A 487 -1.67 14.32 20.86
N GLY A 488 -0.35 14.27 21.07
CA GLY A 488 0.25 14.19 22.39
C GLY A 488 0.05 12.84 23.09
N PRO A 489 0.05 12.82 24.43
CA PRO A 489 -0.06 11.56 25.18
C PRO A 489 -1.49 11.00 25.11
N THR A 490 -1.68 9.99 24.31
CA THR A 490 -2.97 9.31 24.05
C THR A 490 -2.82 7.81 24.13
N ALA A 491 -2.17 7.32 25.22
CA ALA A 491 -1.82 5.91 25.44
C ALA A 491 -3.01 4.93 25.36
N GLY A 492 -4.24 5.41 25.57
CA GLY A 492 -5.47 4.63 25.48
C GLY A 492 -6.19 4.71 24.12
N ALA A 493 -5.64 5.42 23.13
CA ALA A 493 -6.30 5.60 21.83
C ALA A 493 -6.21 4.32 20.97
N VAL A 494 -7.36 3.75 20.60
CA VAL A 494 -7.48 2.79 19.49
C VAL A 494 -7.87 3.62 18.26
N LEU A 495 -6.99 3.77 17.27
CA LEU A 495 -7.25 4.71 16.19
C LEU A 495 -8.51 4.33 15.40
N ILE A 496 -8.59 3.08 14.96
CA ILE A 496 -9.76 2.57 14.21
C ILE A 496 -10.21 1.26 14.85
N GLN A 497 -11.46 1.19 15.29
CA GLN A 497 -12.12 -0.04 15.73
C GLN A 497 -13.25 -0.40 14.77
N TYR A 498 -13.18 -1.59 14.17
CA TYR A 498 -14.16 -2.07 13.21
C TYR A 498 -14.98 -3.22 13.82
N ASN A 499 -16.29 -3.02 13.99
CA ASN A 499 -17.23 -4.00 14.58
C ASN A 499 -18.26 -4.53 13.60
N LEU A 500 -18.36 -3.90 12.41
CA LEU A 500 -19.49 -4.09 11.51
C LEU A 500 -19.45 -5.47 10.83
N PHE A 501 -20.62 -6.13 10.77
CA PHE A 501 -20.78 -7.35 10.01
C PHE A 501 -21.47 -7.07 8.67
N ALA A 502 -20.77 -7.34 7.56
CA ALA A 502 -21.26 -7.23 6.21
C ALA A 502 -21.49 -8.65 5.61
N PRO A 503 -22.70 -9.24 5.73
CA PRO A 503 -22.96 -10.60 5.25
C PRO A 503 -23.01 -10.69 3.72
N GLY A 504 -23.38 -9.62 3.04
CA GLY A 504 -23.44 -9.50 1.58
C GLY A 504 -22.15 -8.95 0.98
N ALA A 505 -22.25 -7.82 0.27
CA ALA A 505 -21.09 -7.11 -0.23
C ALA A 505 -20.22 -6.64 0.95
N PRO A 506 -18.89 -6.90 0.90
CA PRO A 506 -18.00 -6.44 1.96
C PRO A 506 -17.98 -4.91 2.08
N SER A 507 -17.75 -4.42 3.29
CA SER A 507 -17.31 -3.04 3.51
C SER A 507 -15.98 -2.80 2.80
N GLY A 508 -15.72 -1.57 2.37
CA GLY A 508 -14.48 -1.19 1.75
C GLY A 508 -13.80 -0.01 2.44
N MET A 509 -12.48 -0.12 2.63
CA MET A 509 -11.61 0.97 3.08
C MET A 509 -10.46 1.08 2.10
N TRP A 510 -10.28 2.24 1.48
CA TRP A 510 -9.22 2.49 0.48
C TRP A 510 -8.42 3.73 0.88
N ASP A 511 -7.10 3.60 0.98
CA ASP A 511 -6.26 4.73 1.42
C ASP A 511 -6.75 5.34 2.75
N VAL A 512 -7.16 4.50 3.69
CA VAL A 512 -7.45 4.88 5.07
C VAL A 512 -6.26 4.52 5.92
N HIS A 513 -5.51 5.52 6.36
CA HIS A 513 -4.25 5.32 7.03
C HIS A 513 -4.32 5.67 8.52
N ALA A 514 -3.53 4.99 9.34
CA ALA A 514 -3.17 5.45 10.67
C ALA A 514 -1.77 6.06 10.63
N ARG A 515 -1.62 7.29 11.11
CA ARG A 515 -0.33 7.98 11.19
C ARG A 515 -0.12 8.52 12.59
N VAL A 516 0.83 7.96 13.34
CA VAL A 516 1.08 8.32 14.73
C VAL A 516 2.40 9.09 14.84
N GLY A 517 2.29 10.41 14.98
CA GLY A 517 3.44 11.30 15.15
C GLY A 517 4.25 11.61 13.88
N GLY A 518 5.37 12.29 14.04
CA GLY A 518 6.32 12.65 12.98
C GLY A 518 5.79 13.70 11.99
N PHE A 519 4.81 14.53 12.38
CA PHE A 519 4.33 15.64 11.55
C PHE A 519 3.73 16.79 12.38
N ALA A 520 3.55 17.92 11.73
CA ALA A 520 3.11 19.14 12.36
C ALA A 520 1.78 18.98 13.10
N GLY A 521 1.71 19.51 14.33
CA GLY A 521 0.51 19.52 15.16
C GLY A 521 0.24 18.28 15.98
N THR A 522 1.06 17.25 15.89
CA THR A 522 0.92 16.04 16.71
C THR A 522 1.46 16.19 18.13
N TYR A 523 2.40 17.12 18.36
CA TYR A 523 3.23 17.18 19.59
C TYR A 523 4.01 15.90 19.84
N LEU A 524 4.37 15.21 18.74
CA LEU A 524 5.14 13.98 18.68
C LEU A 524 6.22 14.10 17.58
N GLN A 525 6.88 15.23 17.53
CA GLN A 525 7.99 15.54 16.66
C GLN A 525 9.33 15.47 17.42
N VAL A 526 10.46 15.75 16.76
CA VAL A 526 11.80 15.73 17.39
C VAL A 526 11.87 16.55 18.69
N PRO A 527 11.32 17.77 18.77
CA PRO A 527 11.37 18.54 20.02
C PRO A 527 10.62 17.89 21.18
N ASP A 528 9.58 17.10 20.91
CA ASP A 528 8.74 16.45 21.92
C ASP A 528 9.23 15.06 22.29
N CYS A 529 9.62 14.28 21.26
CA CYS A 529 9.95 12.85 21.34
C CYS A 529 11.27 12.53 20.63
N PRO A 530 12.38 13.13 21.02
CA PRO A 530 13.68 12.82 20.40
C PRO A 530 14.04 11.35 20.58
N ALA A 531 14.83 10.81 19.67
CA ALA A 531 15.32 9.43 19.75
C ALA A 531 16.09 9.18 21.07
N ILE A 532 15.60 8.23 21.86
CA ILE A 532 16.21 7.81 23.12
C ILE A 532 16.98 6.52 22.86
N LYS A 533 18.30 6.56 23.01
CA LYS A 533 19.17 5.41 22.71
C LYS A 533 19.70 4.74 23.98
N GLY A 534 19.64 3.41 24.00
CA GLY A 534 20.33 2.59 25.00
C GLY A 534 19.82 2.75 26.44
N THR A 535 18.58 3.18 26.64
CA THR A 535 17.96 3.32 27.96
C THR A 535 16.53 2.81 27.97
N ASN A 536 16.11 2.21 29.07
CA ASN A 536 14.73 1.77 29.30
C ASN A 536 13.77 2.91 29.69
N THR A 537 14.21 4.15 29.61
CA THR A 537 13.36 5.30 29.92
C THR A 537 12.29 5.48 28.84
N VAL A 538 11.04 5.44 29.22
CA VAL A 538 9.89 5.75 28.37
C VAL A 538 9.39 7.14 28.74
N ASN A 539 9.40 8.05 27.78
CA ASN A 539 8.79 9.37 27.97
C ASN A 539 7.26 9.24 27.91
N PRO A 540 6.53 9.50 29.02
CA PRO A 540 5.07 9.35 29.03
C PRO A 540 4.33 10.26 28.01
N ARG A 541 4.94 11.38 27.60
CA ARG A 541 4.38 12.28 26.58
C ARG A 541 4.38 11.65 25.19
N CYS A 542 5.23 10.64 24.97
CA CYS A 542 5.39 9.94 23.69
C CYS A 542 4.62 8.61 23.62
N LEU A 543 3.81 8.27 24.63
CA LEU A 543 2.86 7.17 24.59
C LEU A 543 1.62 7.62 23.78
N ALA A 544 1.59 7.27 22.50
CA ALA A 544 0.77 7.96 21.52
C ALA A 544 -0.45 7.17 21.01
N ALA A 545 -0.45 5.83 21.13
CA ALA A 545 -1.58 5.01 20.73
C ALA A 545 -1.57 3.66 21.45
N TYR A 546 -2.76 3.17 21.79
CA TYR A 546 -2.95 1.81 22.32
C TYR A 546 -2.88 0.76 21.22
N MET A 547 -3.54 1.08 20.07
CA MET A 547 -3.65 0.20 18.90
C MET A 547 -4.01 1.01 17.65
N SER A 548 -3.44 0.66 16.50
CA SER A 548 -3.76 1.34 15.24
C SER A 548 -5.05 0.83 14.59
N PHE A 549 -5.25 -0.49 14.49
CA PHE A 549 -6.45 -1.05 13.87
C PHE A 549 -6.94 -2.33 14.55
N HIS A 550 -8.18 -2.32 14.99
CA HIS A 550 -8.84 -3.45 15.66
C HIS A 550 -10.07 -3.91 14.89
N VAL A 551 -9.99 -5.06 14.23
CA VAL A 551 -11.11 -5.77 13.64
C VAL A 551 -11.63 -6.76 14.66
N THR A 552 -12.73 -6.42 15.34
CA THR A 552 -13.19 -7.14 16.54
C THR A 552 -13.87 -8.48 16.20
N ALA A 553 -14.14 -9.29 17.22
CA ALA A 553 -14.80 -10.58 17.07
C ALA A 553 -16.24 -10.48 16.47
N PHE A 554 -16.87 -9.32 16.53
CA PHE A 554 -18.20 -9.06 15.94
C PHE A 554 -18.14 -8.83 14.44
N ALA A 555 -16.97 -8.44 13.93
CA ALA A 555 -16.75 -8.04 12.54
C ALA A 555 -16.81 -9.22 11.56
N GLY A 556 -16.98 -8.87 10.27
CA GLY A 556 -16.86 -9.79 9.14
C GLY A 556 -17.29 -9.15 7.84
N GLY A 557 -16.68 -9.56 6.72
CA GLY A 557 -16.93 -8.96 5.41
C GLY A 557 -16.27 -7.57 5.28
N LEU A 558 -14.94 -7.49 5.43
CA LEU A 558 -14.16 -6.27 5.31
C LEU A 558 -13.07 -6.42 4.26
N PHE A 559 -13.03 -5.51 3.29
CA PHE A 559 -11.96 -5.33 2.32
C PHE A 559 -11.22 -4.03 2.61
N THR A 560 -9.90 -4.09 2.74
CA THR A 560 -9.03 -2.91 2.83
C THR A 560 -8.01 -2.93 1.69
N GLU A 561 -7.70 -1.76 1.13
CA GLU A 561 -6.67 -1.63 0.09
C GLU A 561 -5.82 -0.38 0.32
N ASN A 562 -4.50 -0.54 0.23
CA ASN A 562 -3.51 0.51 0.45
C ASN A 562 -3.67 1.23 1.81
N CYS A 563 -3.94 0.46 2.86
CA CYS A 563 -4.03 0.99 4.22
C CYS A 563 -2.71 0.80 4.95
N TRP A 564 -2.09 1.90 5.38
CA TRP A 564 -0.82 1.91 6.09
C TRP A 564 -1.01 2.39 7.53
N PHE A 565 -0.57 1.56 8.48
CA PHE A 565 -0.68 1.79 9.92
C PHE A 565 0.73 2.06 10.46
N TRP A 566 1.13 3.33 10.46
CA TRP A 566 2.50 3.76 10.71
C TRP A 566 2.65 4.53 12.01
N VAL A 567 3.59 4.09 12.85
CA VAL A 567 4.14 4.89 13.95
C VAL A 567 5.42 5.52 13.45
N ALA A 568 5.52 6.84 13.49
CA ALA A 568 6.68 7.52 12.94
C ALA A 568 7.98 7.10 13.65
N ASP A 569 8.95 6.70 12.88
CA ASP A 569 10.33 6.43 13.30
C ASP A 569 11.23 7.66 13.14
N HIS A 570 10.78 8.60 12.32
CA HIS A 570 11.44 9.88 12.05
C HIS A 570 10.42 11.01 11.85
N ASP A 571 10.89 12.24 11.94
CA ASP A 571 10.08 13.44 11.72
C ASP A 571 10.13 13.86 10.25
N LEU A 572 8.99 13.80 9.54
CA LEU A 572 8.91 14.16 8.13
C LEU A 572 9.04 15.67 7.87
N GLU A 573 8.81 16.50 8.87
CA GLU A 573 8.98 17.95 8.76
C GLU A 573 10.43 18.38 9.07
N ASP A 574 11.24 17.49 9.64
CA ASP A 574 12.66 17.76 9.88
C ASP A 574 13.50 17.46 8.64
N GLN A 575 14.19 18.49 8.13
CA GLN A 575 15.02 18.37 6.92
C GLN A 575 16.24 17.43 7.08
N LYS A 576 16.49 16.93 8.29
CA LYS A 576 17.54 15.94 8.59
C LYS A 576 16.98 14.53 8.78
N TYR A 577 15.65 14.36 8.71
CA TYR A 577 14.97 13.10 9.01
C TYR A 577 15.41 12.50 10.36
N GLN A 578 15.49 13.37 11.39
CA GLN A 578 15.91 12.91 12.70
C GLN A 578 14.92 11.87 13.26
N ARG A 579 15.48 10.84 13.86
CA ARG A 579 14.72 9.75 14.48
C ARG A 579 13.98 10.26 15.70
N VAL A 580 12.82 9.64 15.95
CA VAL A 580 11.96 9.89 17.11
C VAL A 580 11.68 8.61 17.87
N SER A 581 11.41 8.71 19.17
CA SER A 581 10.95 7.59 20.01
C SER A 581 9.49 7.79 20.39
N ILE A 582 8.60 7.32 19.51
CA ILE A 582 7.14 7.35 19.70
C ILE A 582 6.68 5.93 20.00
N PHE A 583 5.82 5.76 21.01
CA PHE A 583 5.38 4.46 21.45
C PHE A 583 3.91 4.24 21.14
N ALA A 584 3.60 3.25 20.30
CA ALA A 584 2.27 2.71 20.07
C ALA A 584 2.28 1.20 20.38
N GLY A 585 1.24 0.72 21.04
CA GLY A 585 1.26 -0.63 21.57
C GLY A 585 1.15 -1.70 20.49
N ARG A 586 0.11 -1.66 19.69
CA ARG A 586 -0.30 -2.73 18.77
C ARG A 586 -0.61 -2.19 17.38
N GLY A 587 -0.23 -2.92 16.36
CA GLY A 587 -0.55 -2.59 14.97
C GLY A 587 -1.98 -2.99 14.59
N VAL A 588 -2.12 -4.05 13.83
CA VAL A 588 -3.38 -4.60 13.33
C VAL A 588 -3.75 -5.85 14.13
N LEU A 589 -4.89 -5.83 14.81
CA LEU A 589 -5.49 -7.00 15.47
C LEU A 589 -6.76 -7.42 14.73
N VAL A 590 -6.80 -8.67 14.25
CA VAL A 590 -7.98 -9.27 13.62
C VAL A 590 -8.50 -10.42 14.46
N GLU A 591 -9.70 -10.26 15.01
CA GLU A 591 -10.40 -11.27 15.81
C GLU A 591 -11.72 -11.72 15.17
N ALA A 592 -11.96 -11.40 13.91
CA ALA A 592 -13.21 -11.60 13.18
C ALA A 592 -13.62 -13.09 13.12
N GLN A 593 -14.49 -13.53 14.02
CA GLN A 593 -14.95 -14.93 14.08
C GLN A 593 -15.83 -15.32 12.87
N ARG A 594 -16.43 -14.34 12.20
CA ARG A 594 -17.25 -14.54 10.99
C ARG A 594 -16.41 -14.58 9.71
N GLY A 595 -15.12 -14.20 9.79
CA GLY A 595 -14.20 -14.24 8.66
C GLY A 595 -14.54 -13.28 7.53
N ARG A 596 -14.09 -13.62 6.32
CA ARG A 596 -14.23 -12.80 5.10
C ARG A 596 -13.52 -11.45 5.24
N ILE A 597 -12.24 -11.52 5.57
CA ILE A 597 -11.36 -10.35 5.71
C ILE A 597 -10.33 -10.35 4.59
N TRP A 598 -10.22 -9.24 3.89
CA TRP A 598 -9.22 -9.03 2.84
C TRP A 598 -8.41 -7.77 3.16
N LEU A 599 -7.11 -7.95 3.37
CA LEU A 599 -6.14 -6.88 3.55
C LEU A 599 -5.21 -6.86 2.33
N SER A 600 -5.38 -5.89 1.44
CA SER A 600 -4.61 -5.76 0.20
C SER A 600 -3.67 -4.58 0.28
N ALA A 601 -2.40 -4.73 -0.13
CA ALA A 601 -1.40 -3.66 -0.08
C ALA A 601 -1.35 -2.98 1.30
N SER A 602 -1.14 -3.77 2.35
CA SER A 602 -1.23 -3.29 3.74
C SER A 602 0.15 -3.24 4.38
N GLY A 603 0.43 -2.16 5.12
CA GLY A 603 1.62 -2.03 5.95
C GLY A 603 1.27 -1.73 7.40
N SER A 604 2.04 -2.28 8.35
CA SER A 604 1.93 -1.95 9.77
C SER A 604 3.32 -1.94 10.39
N GLU A 605 3.73 -0.80 10.95
CA GLU A 605 5.12 -0.56 11.27
C GLU A 605 5.31 0.14 12.61
N HIS A 606 6.39 -0.25 13.30
CA HIS A 606 6.98 0.34 14.49
C HIS A 606 6.13 0.25 15.76
N HIS A 607 5.13 -0.63 15.80
CA HIS A 607 4.39 -0.92 17.04
C HIS A 607 5.25 -1.80 17.98
N VAL A 608 5.10 -1.58 19.27
CA VAL A 608 6.04 -2.20 20.23
C VAL A 608 5.77 -3.68 20.51
N LEU A 609 4.52 -4.17 20.45
CA LEU A 609 4.18 -5.57 20.77
C LEU A 609 4.11 -6.45 19.52
N TYR A 610 3.43 -5.98 18.47
CA TYR A 610 3.32 -6.67 17.17
C TYR A 610 2.80 -5.73 16.09
N GLN A 611 3.13 -6.06 14.83
CA GLN A 611 2.62 -5.32 13.69
C GLN A 611 1.29 -5.90 13.20
N TYR A 612 1.20 -7.23 13.05
CA TYR A 612 -0.05 -7.93 12.76
C TYR A 612 -0.29 -9.05 13.77
N GLN A 613 -1.53 -9.19 14.22
CA GLN A 613 -1.99 -10.35 14.98
C GLN A 613 -3.35 -10.81 14.49
N LEU A 614 -3.44 -12.07 14.07
CA LEU A 614 -4.68 -12.76 13.71
C LEU A 614 -4.98 -13.74 14.84
N ALA A 615 -6.05 -13.53 15.60
CA ALA A 615 -6.34 -14.34 16.78
C ALA A 615 -7.78 -14.85 16.76
N ASN A 616 -7.96 -16.18 16.88
CA ASN A 616 -9.26 -16.82 16.91
C ASN A 616 -10.17 -16.44 15.71
N THR A 617 -9.56 -16.27 14.54
CA THR A 617 -10.23 -15.82 13.30
C THR A 617 -10.17 -16.90 12.22
N ARG A 618 -10.81 -16.62 11.09
CA ARG A 618 -10.81 -17.52 9.93
C ARG A 618 -11.07 -16.75 8.64
N ASP A 619 -10.75 -17.42 7.52
CA ASP A 619 -11.01 -16.89 6.18
C ASP A 619 -10.45 -15.47 6.02
N VAL A 620 -9.13 -15.34 6.13
CA VAL A 620 -8.38 -14.09 5.98
C VAL A 620 -7.48 -14.19 4.76
N TYR A 621 -7.60 -13.23 3.86
CA TYR A 621 -6.71 -13.00 2.74
C TYR A 621 -5.85 -11.78 3.01
N ILE A 622 -4.55 -11.90 2.80
CA ILE A 622 -3.60 -10.78 2.84
C ILE A 622 -2.87 -10.75 1.51
N GLY A 623 -3.09 -9.68 0.74
CA GLY A 623 -2.42 -9.43 -0.53
C GLY A 623 -1.31 -8.41 -0.34
N HIS A 624 -0.16 -8.87 0.01
CA HIS A 624 1.05 -8.22 0.49
C HIS A 624 0.89 -7.49 1.82
N ALA A 625 1.58 -7.99 2.84
CA ALA A 625 1.78 -7.34 4.13
C ALA A 625 3.24 -6.85 4.24
N GLN A 626 3.43 -5.64 4.73
CA GLN A 626 4.76 -5.12 5.05
C GLN A 626 4.83 -4.75 6.53
N THR A 627 5.94 -5.07 7.20
CA THR A 627 6.18 -4.71 8.59
C THR A 627 7.60 -4.23 8.80
N GLU A 628 7.76 -3.32 9.74
CA GLU A 628 9.05 -2.98 10.33
C GLU A 628 8.94 -2.96 11.85
N GLN A 629 9.98 -3.48 12.54
CA GLN A 629 10.01 -3.40 14.00
C GLN A 629 10.30 -1.96 14.48
N ALA A 630 9.96 -1.65 15.74
CA ALA A 630 10.28 -0.34 16.32
C ALA A 630 11.80 -0.19 16.52
N TYR A 631 12.41 0.83 15.95
CA TYR A 631 13.85 1.00 15.79
C TYR A 631 14.65 1.15 17.10
N PHE A 632 13.98 1.58 18.18
CA PHE A 632 14.58 1.68 19.52
C PHE A 632 14.71 0.34 20.23
N GLN A 633 13.98 -0.71 19.79
CA GLN A 633 14.04 -2.02 20.45
C GLN A 633 15.41 -2.70 20.26
N PRO A 634 15.84 -3.53 21.20
CA PRO A 634 15.14 -4.02 22.39
C PRO A 634 15.28 -3.13 23.64
N ILE A 635 15.73 -1.91 23.54
CA ILE A 635 15.89 -1.01 24.70
C ILE A 635 15.12 0.31 24.42
N PRO A 636 13.86 0.44 24.94
CA PRO A 636 13.15 -0.49 25.82
C PRO A 636 12.64 -1.76 25.12
N MET A 637 12.51 -2.86 25.90
CA MET A 637 11.90 -4.11 25.45
C MET A 637 10.45 -3.91 25.02
N ALA A 638 9.94 -4.80 24.16
CA ALA A 638 8.60 -4.72 23.59
C ALA A 638 7.49 -4.49 24.63
N GLN A 639 7.49 -5.25 25.73
CA GLN A 639 6.45 -5.18 26.77
C GLN A 639 6.59 -4.00 27.75
N TYR A 640 7.64 -3.20 27.64
CA TYR A 640 7.94 -2.15 28.62
C TYR A 640 7.05 -0.91 28.48
N PRO A 641 6.88 -0.32 27.27
CA PRO A 641 5.99 0.82 27.09
C PRO A 641 4.50 0.46 27.24
N PHE A 642 4.12 -0.74 26.78
CA PHE A 642 2.75 -1.25 26.82
C PHE A 642 2.75 -2.66 27.36
N PRO A 643 2.29 -2.88 28.61
CA PRO A 643 2.18 -4.21 29.18
C PRO A 643 1.25 -5.11 28.36
N PRO A 644 1.61 -6.40 28.16
CA PRO A 644 0.74 -7.37 27.50
C PRO A 644 -0.59 -7.56 28.24
N VAL A 645 -1.67 -7.69 27.45
CA VAL A 645 -3.04 -7.90 27.93
C VAL A 645 -3.52 -9.28 27.46
N THR A 646 -3.75 -10.20 28.38
CA THR A 646 -4.15 -11.58 28.08
C THR A 646 -5.46 -11.65 27.27
N ALA A 647 -6.42 -10.75 27.54
CA ALA A 647 -7.69 -10.70 26.83
C ALA A 647 -7.55 -10.34 25.34
N LEU A 648 -6.42 -9.76 24.93
CA LEU A 648 -6.09 -9.45 23.54
C LEU A 648 -5.15 -10.50 22.93
N ASN A 649 -4.87 -11.59 23.63
CA ASN A 649 -3.89 -12.60 23.23
C ASN A 649 -2.50 -12.02 22.93
N ASP A 650 -2.10 -10.97 23.66
CA ASP A 650 -0.78 -10.36 23.50
C ASP A 650 0.35 -11.36 23.74
N PRO A 651 1.53 -11.18 23.09
CA PRO A 651 2.67 -12.06 23.29
C PRO A 651 3.17 -12.05 24.74
N ASN A 652 3.52 -13.23 25.25
CA ASN A 652 4.11 -13.38 26.59
C ASN A 652 5.65 -13.44 26.48
N PHE A 653 6.28 -12.32 26.23
CA PHE A 653 7.73 -12.24 26.05
C PHE A 653 8.52 -12.84 27.23
N GLN A 654 8.02 -12.76 28.46
CA GLN A 654 8.69 -13.34 29.63
C GLN A 654 8.79 -14.87 29.53
N GLN A 655 7.72 -15.50 29.05
CA GLN A 655 7.68 -16.95 28.85
C GLN A 655 8.42 -17.34 27.57
N ASP A 656 8.15 -16.64 26.48
CA ASP A 656 8.63 -16.99 25.13
C ASP A 656 10.16 -16.81 25.00
N CYS A 657 10.74 -15.87 25.76
CA CYS A 657 12.16 -15.54 25.70
C CYS A 657 13.00 -16.09 26.85
N GLN A 658 12.42 -16.81 27.81
CA GLN A 658 13.12 -17.25 29.05
C GLN A 658 14.36 -18.10 28.78
N ASN A 659 14.30 -18.94 27.72
CA ASN A 659 15.37 -19.88 27.38
C ASN A 659 15.91 -19.62 25.94
N ASP A 660 15.64 -18.44 25.36
CA ASP A 660 16.17 -18.12 24.05
C ASP A 660 17.68 -17.88 24.09
N SER A 661 18.37 -18.35 23.08
CA SER A 661 19.81 -18.13 22.91
C SER A 661 20.17 -16.65 22.65
N ASP A 662 19.17 -15.86 22.21
CA ASP A 662 19.25 -14.41 22.04
C ASP A 662 18.08 -13.73 22.76
N PRO A 663 18.12 -13.59 24.09
CA PRO A 663 17.04 -12.98 24.85
C PRO A 663 16.74 -11.53 24.44
N ALA A 664 17.74 -10.78 24.00
CA ALA A 664 17.56 -9.39 23.56
C ALA A 664 16.76 -9.35 22.24
N GLY A 665 17.19 -10.08 21.23
CA GLY A 665 16.50 -10.16 19.94
C GLY A 665 15.12 -10.83 20.03
N CYS A 666 14.86 -11.65 21.05
CA CYS A 666 13.55 -12.22 21.34
C CYS A 666 12.57 -11.19 21.94
N ASN A 667 13.03 -10.22 22.73
CA ASN A 667 12.19 -9.18 23.35
C ASN A 667 11.87 -7.99 22.42
N ILE A 668 11.75 -8.26 21.13
CA ILE A 668 11.35 -7.33 20.08
C ILE A 668 9.95 -7.67 19.59
N GLY A 669 9.15 -6.65 19.22
CA GLY A 669 7.78 -6.82 18.76
C GLY A 669 7.69 -7.71 17.50
N TRP A 670 6.71 -8.60 17.47
CA TRP A 670 6.51 -9.53 16.37
C TRP A 670 6.12 -8.81 15.06
N GLY A 671 6.66 -9.26 13.94
CA GLY A 671 6.18 -8.85 12.63
C GLY A 671 4.74 -9.35 12.40
N MET A 672 4.51 -10.67 12.54
CA MET A 672 3.17 -11.25 12.41
C MET A 672 2.97 -12.41 13.38
N ARG A 673 1.78 -12.49 13.99
CA ARG A 673 1.33 -13.62 14.81
C ARG A 673 0.00 -14.17 14.32
N ILE A 674 -0.11 -15.49 14.25
CA ILE A 674 -1.34 -16.20 13.86
C ILE A 674 -1.66 -17.21 14.95
N LEU A 675 -2.75 -16.98 15.69
CA LEU A 675 -3.14 -17.79 16.85
C LEU A 675 -4.51 -18.42 16.62
N ASN A 676 -4.61 -19.74 16.75
CA ASN A 676 -5.88 -20.47 16.65
C ASN A 676 -6.76 -20.00 15.48
N SER A 677 -6.16 -19.79 14.30
CA SER A 677 -6.82 -19.21 13.14
C SER A 677 -6.70 -20.16 11.94
N SER A 678 -7.70 -20.17 11.06
CA SER A 678 -7.77 -21.11 9.95
C SER A 678 -8.05 -20.42 8.62
N ASN A 679 -7.66 -21.07 7.50
CA ASN A 679 -7.80 -20.52 6.15
C ASN A 679 -7.19 -19.11 6.03
N VAL A 680 -5.99 -18.93 6.55
CA VAL A 680 -5.22 -17.69 6.42
C VAL A 680 -4.31 -17.82 5.20
N ALA A 681 -4.53 -16.99 4.19
CA ALA A 681 -3.79 -17.00 2.95
C ALA A 681 -3.05 -15.67 2.75
N VAL A 682 -1.73 -15.69 2.80
CA VAL A 682 -0.85 -14.53 2.67
C VAL A 682 -0.09 -14.61 1.36
N TYR A 683 -0.26 -13.61 0.51
CA TYR A 683 0.37 -13.50 -0.82
C TYR A 683 1.32 -12.31 -0.84
N GLY A 684 2.60 -12.55 -0.58
CA GLY A 684 3.61 -11.57 -0.29
C GLY A 684 3.57 -11.11 1.17
N ALA A 685 4.69 -11.28 1.85
CA ALA A 685 4.89 -10.74 3.19
C ALA A 685 6.34 -10.30 3.33
N GLY A 686 6.56 -9.00 3.56
CA GLY A 686 7.84 -8.42 3.91
C GLY A 686 7.87 -8.14 5.41
N LEU A 687 8.54 -9.00 6.19
CA LEU A 687 8.63 -8.85 7.64
C LEU A 687 10.07 -8.45 8.01
N TYR A 688 10.26 -7.16 8.28
CA TYR A 688 11.61 -6.57 8.32
C TYR A 688 12.00 -6.10 9.72
N SER A 689 13.28 -6.28 10.02
CA SER A 689 13.96 -5.78 11.20
C SER A 689 15.29 -5.15 10.78
N PHE A 690 15.36 -3.82 10.79
CA PHE A 690 16.53 -3.09 10.29
C PHE A 690 17.45 -2.60 11.39
N PHE A 691 16.98 -2.49 12.63
CA PHE A 691 17.69 -1.78 13.68
C PHE A 691 17.75 -2.55 15.00
N THR A 692 18.78 -2.25 15.75
CA THR A 692 18.90 -2.56 17.17
C THR A 692 19.33 -1.27 17.87
N ASN A 693 18.44 -0.67 18.69
CA ASN A 693 18.72 0.64 19.33
C ASN A 693 19.16 1.72 18.32
N TYR A 694 18.45 1.85 17.19
CA TYR A 694 18.77 2.77 16.07
C TYR A 694 20.11 2.48 15.39
N ASN A 695 20.71 1.31 15.57
CA ASN A 695 21.91 0.87 14.86
C ASN A 695 21.50 -0.20 13.82
N ASP A 696 21.81 0.01 12.56
CA ASP A 696 21.45 -0.82 11.41
C ASP A 696 22.49 -1.89 11.03
N THR A 697 23.59 -2.00 11.77
CA THR A 697 24.66 -2.97 11.45
C THR A 697 24.17 -4.42 11.51
N CYS A 698 23.19 -4.73 12.33
CA CYS A 698 22.58 -6.05 12.41
C CYS A 698 21.87 -6.48 11.12
N ALA A 699 21.35 -5.55 10.32
CA ALA A 699 20.70 -5.82 9.03
C ALA A 699 21.73 -5.93 7.89
N SER A 700 22.78 -5.07 7.92
CA SER A 700 23.70 -4.93 6.80
C SER A 700 24.69 -6.08 6.64
N ASN A 701 25.07 -6.77 7.72
CA ASN A 701 26.17 -7.74 7.70
C ASN A 701 25.77 -9.19 7.90
N LYS A 702 24.50 -9.49 8.19
CA LYS A 702 23.98 -10.84 8.50
C LYS A 702 24.85 -11.66 9.50
N SER A 703 25.80 -11.01 10.19
CA SER A 703 26.78 -11.64 11.11
C SER A 703 27.44 -10.61 12.02
N PRO A 704 27.65 -10.91 13.30
CA PRO A 704 27.32 -12.10 14.04
C PRO A 704 25.94 -12.09 14.74
N GLY A 705 25.12 -11.05 14.51
CA GLY A 705 23.82 -10.92 15.18
C GLY A 705 22.75 -10.41 14.24
N TYR A 706 21.65 -11.07 14.22
CA TYR A 706 20.42 -10.58 13.61
C TYR A 706 19.84 -9.44 14.46
N CYS A 707 19.01 -8.58 13.86
CA CYS A 707 18.29 -7.54 14.61
C CYS A 707 17.23 -8.13 15.52
N GLN A 708 16.61 -9.23 15.09
CA GLN A 708 15.50 -9.88 15.77
C GLN A 708 15.66 -11.41 15.75
N ALA A 709 15.27 -12.09 16.84
CA ALA A 709 15.35 -13.55 16.90
C ALA A 709 14.31 -14.22 16.00
N ARG A 710 13.05 -13.77 16.05
CA ARG A 710 11.90 -14.37 15.34
C ARG A 710 10.92 -13.30 14.88
N THR A 711 10.36 -13.40 13.68
CA THR A 711 9.42 -12.38 13.16
C THR A 711 8.01 -12.89 12.90
N LEU A 712 7.82 -14.16 12.47
CA LEU A 712 6.52 -14.79 12.28
C LEU A 712 6.30 -15.88 13.32
N SER A 713 5.18 -15.79 14.07
CA SER A 713 4.71 -16.84 14.98
C SER A 713 3.40 -17.45 14.49
N ILE A 714 3.30 -18.78 14.52
CA ILE A 714 2.05 -19.52 14.26
C ILE A 714 1.80 -20.44 15.45
N GLU A 715 0.67 -20.29 16.12
CA GLU A 715 0.38 -20.94 17.39
C GLU A 715 -0.98 -21.65 17.36
N GLY A 716 -1.02 -22.90 17.79
CA GLY A 716 -2.22 -23.70 17.91
C GLY A 716 -2.84 -24.08 16.56
N THR A 717 -4.15 -24.08 16.46
CA THR A 717 -4.86 -24.47 15.22
C THR A 717 -4.57 -23.49 14.11
N SER A 718 -4.04 -24.00 12.98
CA SER A 718 -3.65 -23.17 11.81
C SER A 718 -3.99 -23.80 10.47
N ALA A 719 -4.98 -24.71 10.44
CA ALA A 719 -5.35 -25.44 9.22
C ALA A 719 -5.64 -24.50 8.03
N GLY A 720 -5.00 -24.77 6.89
CA GLY A 720 -5.13 -23.96 5.68
C GLY A 720 -4.38 -22.62 5.72
N THR A 721 -3.47 -22.45 6.68
CA THR A 721 -2.58 -21.27 6.72
C THR A 721 -1.43 -21.49 5.74
N ARG A 722 -1.18 -20.47 4.89
CA ARG A 722 -0.08 -20.48 3.94
C ARG A 722 0.43 -19.09 3.63
N PHE A 723 1.70 -19.01 3.30
CA PHE A 723 2.40 -17.82 2.82
C PHE A 723 3.02 -18.14 1.46
N LEU A 724 2.72 -17.33 0.47
CA LEU A 724 3.37 -17.33 -0.83
C LEU A 724 4.23 -16.07 -0.93
N GLY A 725 5.55 -16.20 -1.06
CA GLY A 725 6.49 -15.09 -1.08
C GLY A 725 6.66 -14.44 0.30
N LEU A 726 7.25 -15.16 1.26
CA LEU A 726 7.67 -14.59 2.54
C LEU A 726 9.11 -14.10 2.43
N THR A 727 9.34 -12.82 2.72
CA THR A 727 10.67 -12.20 2.76
C THR A 727 10.94 -11.59 4.13
N THR A 728 12.18 -11.68 4.58
CA THR A 728 12.60 -11.11 5.87
C THR A 728 13.94 -10.40 5.76
N VAL A 729 14.16 -9.41 6.59
CA VAL A 729 15.46 -8.76 6.76
C VAL A 729 15.83 -8.74 8.24
N GLY A 730 17.08 -9.03 8.56
CA GLY A 730 17.61 -8.92 9.91
C GLY A 730 16.98 -9.85 10.95
N THR A 731 16.33 -10.93 10.52
CA THR A 731 15.65 -11.89 11.38
C THR A 731 16.40 -13.22 11.35
N ARG A 732 16.67 -13.81 12.52
CA ARG A 732 17.36 -15.11 12.61
C ARG A 732 16.47 -16.27 12.14
N ILE A 733 15.22 -16.27 12.58
CA ILE A 733 14.21 -17.29 12.27
C ILE A 733 13.02 -16.65 11.56
N MET A 734 12.80 -17.07 10.32
CA MET A 734 11.71 -16.55 9.49
C MET A 734 10.35 -17.06 9.95
N VAL A 735 10.27 -18.35 10.34
CA VAL A 735 9.02 -19.00 10.76
C VAL A 735 9.24 -19.74 12.08
N HIS A 736 8.46 -19.36 13.09
CA HIS A 736 8.35 -20.03 14.38
C HIS A 736 6.96 -20.62 14.54
N ARG A 737 6.84 -21.86 14.98
CA ARG A 737 5.56 -22.53 15.14
C ARG A 737 5.51 -23.39 16.38
N ASP A 738 4.53 -23.16 17.25
CA ASP A 738 4.27 -23.96 18.46
C ASP A 738 5.55 -24.27 19.27
N GLY A 739 6.41 -23.27 19.46
CA GLY A 739 7.68 -23.40 20.19
C GLY A 739 8.86 -23.92 19.36
N MET A 740 8.68 -24.19 18.07
CA MET A 740 9.74 -24.71 17.17
C MET A 740 10.18 -23.67 16.15
N ASP A 741 11.49 -23.53 15.97
CA ASP A 741 12.11 -22.72 14.93
C ASP A 741 12.20 -23.57 13.64
N LEU A 742 11.44 -23.19 12.57
CA LEU A 742 11.28 -24.02 11.38
C LEU A 742 12.12 -23.55 10.19
N ALA A 743 12.35 -22.26 10.02
CA ALA A 743 13.03 -21.72 8.84
C ALA A 743 14.08 -20.70 9.26
N PRO A 744 15.33 -21.11 9.47
CA PRO A 744 16.45 -20.20 9.66
C PRO A 744 16.69 -19.32 8.42
N ALA A 745 16.92 -18.05 8.62
CA ALA A 745 17.25 -17.13 7.52
C ALA A 745 18.53 -17.52 6.80
N SER A 746 19.52 -18.08 7.53
CA SER A 746 20.78 -18.58 6.96
C SER A 746 20.58 -19.62 5.85
N ASP A 747 19.52 -20.40 5.90
CA ASP A 747 19.21 -21.43 4.91
C ASP A 747 18.41 -20.89 3.72
N ASN A 748 17.93 -19.64 3.82
CA ASN A 748 17.00 -19.01 2.90
C ASN A 748 17.55 -17.71 2.30
N ASN A 749 18.88 -17.59 2.21
CA ASN A 749 19.54 -16.43 1.63
C ASN A 749 19.06 -16.17 0.20
N SER A 750 18.73 -14.94 -0.10
CA SER A 750 18.34 -14.49 -1.42
C SER A 750 19.15 -13.25 -1.85
N THR A 751 18.53 -12.11 -2.02
CA THR A 751 19.17 -10.84 -2.35
C THR A 751 19.61 -10.13 -1.05
N PHE A 752 19.19 -8.89 -0.82
CA PHE A 752 19.34 -8.26 0.49
C PHE A 752 18.43 -8.89 1.54
N ALA A 753 17.20 -9.24 1.14
CA ALA A 753 16.26 -9.99 1.98
C ALA A 753 16.46 -11.50 1.88
N ASP A 754 16.10 -12.24 2.92
CA ASP A 754 15.98 -13.70 2.92
C ASP A 754 14.58 -14.09 2.44
N THR A 755 14.43 -15.20 1.70
CA THR A 755 13.18 -15.47 0.98
C THR A 755 12.74 -16.92 1.11
N LEU A 756 11.47 -17.14 1.44
CA LEU A 756 10.72 -18.39 1.24
C LEU A 756 9.67 -18.20 0.15
N ALA A 757 9.77 -18.94 -0.95
CA ALA A 757 8.74 -18.92 -1.99
C ALA A 757 7.38 -19.37 -1.45
N LEU A 758 7.37 -20.32 -0.53
CA LEU A 758 6.16 -20.87 0.05
C LEU A 758 6.40 -21.41 1.46
N TYR A 759 5.46 -21.12 2.37
CA TYR A 759 5.28 -21.79 3.64
C TYR A 759 3.89 -22.43 3.70
N VAL A 760 3.83 -23.63 4.24
CA VAL A 760 2.59 -24.40 4.43
C VAL A 760 2.48 -24.88 5.86
N SER A 761 1.31 -24.65 6.47
CA SER A 761 0.99 -25.09 7.82
C SER A 761 0.20 -26.39 7.82
#